data_cb2bdceb9dd75ecace4d817ab9b3c7a7
#
_entry.id   cb2bdceb9dd75ecace4d817ab9b3c7a7
#
_cell.length_a   1.000
_cell.length_b   1.000
_cell.length_c   1.000
_cell.angle_alpha   90.00
_cell.angle_beta   90.00
_cell.angle_gamma   90.00
#
_symmetry.space_group_name_H-M   'P 1'
#
loop_
_entity.id
_entity.type
_entity.pdbx_description
1 polymer ?
#
loop_
_entity_poly.entity_id
_entity_poly.type
_entity_poly.pdbx_seq_one_letter_code
_entity_poly.pdbx_strand_id
1 'polypeptide(L)'
;MRKSACHPRKGQKAEVRCRCAYTRNRWRGIRPLSAARIDDALMDHRGSYLQGIRFDYFARTVPPDTFQSIALVDVVKSANWSYVSTVYSEGSYGEYGIEVFTREATERNVCIAAALKVPSAADDKVYDDIIQRLSKKPNARAIVLFTRAEDARGILEAAKRLNLSQPFQWLASDGWGRQSKLVEGLEEEAEGAITVELQSENIPDFDEYMESRTPYNNRRNPWFGEYWEEVFSCKLGRNTMAMERSGQLVGWRAANSGNQSIAPCSPKLRLTAASGYEQESKVQFVVDAVYAFALALHNLRRDLCRDRKEGLCPSMATYDRGAFYRNYLLNVSFIDNAGSEVKFDEHGDGLARYEILNFRKGTNNNGTNGYHYREVGKWYNSLDIRTEEMVWARGTKDIPISACSLPCEPGMIKKQQGDTCCWVCDQCEAYEFVYDEYTCKDCGPGFWPHLDKRGCYQLPIKHIRWSSAFAIAPAVISCLGIVTTLAVACLLFQHRDTPVVRASGRELTAILLAGVLVCYLNTFLLLATPTTATCVLQRFGVGVSFSAVYGALLTKTNRIARIFDSASRSAVRPRYISPTSQVCIAAALIAFQTDRDGFPEVVLTLIWMIIEPPGTRYSYPDRRQVILKCNIQDMSFLFSQLYNALLILVSTVYAVKTRRIPENFNESKFIGFTMYTTCIIWLAFVPIYFGTGNAHETQITTLCVAISLSASVTLVCLYSPKVYIIVFQPEKNIRGKVYMGSTFKKQGSSAGASSMTKYTGCESASENVPLQSALTAAVRTSVGVTEISLTSSTTSKTNNEQVAQL
;
A
#
# COMPACT_ATOMS: atom_id res chain seq x y z
N MET A 1 -16.64 30.16 -57.81
CA MET A 1 -17.74 30.98 -57.22
C MET A 1 -19.08 30.29 -57.44
N ARG A 2 -19.66 29.72 -56.45
CA ARG A 2 -21.09 29.70 -56.11
C ARG A 2 -21.25 28.79 -54.89
N LYS A 3 -21.47 29.44 -53.73
CA LYS A 3 -21.87 28.84 -52.48
C LYS A 3 -23.33 28.35 -52.59
N SER A 4 -23.58 27.11 -52.20
CA SER A 4 -24.95 26.68 -51.92
C SER A 4 -25.03 26.29 -50.44
N ALA A 5 -25.82 27.07 -49.74
CA ALA A 5 -26.14 26.86 -48.34
C ALA A 5 -27.20 25.76 -48.18
N CYS A 6 -27.01 24.83 -47.28
CA CYS A 6 -28.03 23.94 -46.76
C CYS A 6 -28.48 24.42 -45.38
N HIS A 7 -29.77 24.68 -45.26
CA HIS A 7 -30.45 25.01 -43.96
C HIS A 7 -31.03 23.73 -43.34
N PRO A 8 -30.88 23.49 -42.07
CA PRO A 8 -31.54 22.35 -41.45
C PRO A 8 -32.95 22.68 -40.96
N ARG A 9 -33.92 21.83 -41.29
CA ARG A 9 -35.24 21.77 -40.65
C ARG A 9 -35.15 20.85 -39.42
N LYS A 10 -35.71 21.32 -38.34
CA LYS A 10 -35.86 20.62 -37.07
C LYS A 10 -36.80 19.41 -37.18
N GLY A 11 -36.38 18.29 -36.56
CA GLY A 11 -37.23 17.22 -36.05
C GLY A 11 -37.34 16.01 -36.97
N GLN A 12 -36.44 15.07 -36.84
CA GLN A 12 -36.60 13.60 -36.85
C GLN A 12 -35.29 12.92 -37.06
N LYS A 13 -34.98 11.88 -36.28
CA LYS A 13 -33.87 10.98 -36.50
C LYS A 13 -34.05 10.30 -37.86
N ALA A 14 -33.12 10.52 -38.80
CA ALA A 14 -33.00 9.71 -40.00
C ALA A 14 -31.55 9.76 -40.49
N GLU A 15 -30.97 8.56 -40.69
CA GLU A 15 -29.74 8.33 -41.43
C GLU A 15 -29.70 9.10 -42.73
N VAL A 16 -28.68 9.91 -42.97
CA VAL A 16 -28.45 10.59 -44.24
C VAL A 16 -27.47 9.73 -45.04
N ARG A 17 -27.98 8.88 -45.92
CA ARG A 17 -27.23 8.33 -47.05
C ARG A 17 -27.11 9.36 -48.15
N CYS A 18 -25.94 9.94 -48.32
CA CYS A 18 -25.67 10.74 -49.53
C CYS A 18 -25.34 9.80 -50.68
N ARG A 19 -26.26 9.70 -51.64
CA ARG A 19 -25.97 9.13 -52.96
C ARG A 19 -25.37 10.21 -53.85
N CYS A 20 -24.12 10.14 -54.21
CA CYS A 20 -23.57 10.88 -55.33
C CYS A 20 -23.85 10.09 -56.63
N ALA A 21 -24.65 10.67 -57.50
CA ALA A 21 -24.84 10.17 -58.86
C ALA A 21 -23.59 10.53 -59.70
N TYR A 22 -22.86 9.55 -60.07
CA TYR A 22 -21.74 9.70 -61.04
C TYR A 22 -22.24 9.37 -62.44
N THR A 23 -22.31 10.35 -63.32
CA THR A 23 -22.60 10.22 -64.75
C THR A 23 -21.42 9.59 -65.45
N ARG A 24 -21.72 8.49 -66.09
CA ARG A 24 -20.85 7.66 -66.93
C ARG A 24 -20.40 8.42 -68.19
N ASN A 25 -19.16 8.89 -68.26
CA ASN A 25 -18.57 9.30 -69.51
C ASN A 25 -17.53 8.27 -70.00
N ARG A 26 -17.79 7.74 -71.15
CA ARG A 26 -17.08 6.74 -71.92
C ARG A 26 -15.74 7.32 -72.40
N TRP A 27 -14.62 6.80 -71.92
CA TRP A 27 -13.29 7.09 -72.52
C TRP A 27 -12.77 5.87 -73.26
N ARG A 28 -12.59 6.04 -74.58
CA ARG A 28 -11.72 5.20 -75.36
C ARG A 28 -10.32 5.84 -75.33
N GLY A 29 -9.31 5.07 -75.08
CA GLY A 29 -7.93 5.48 -75.25
C GLY A 29 -7.01 4.77 -74.21
N ILE A 30 -6.32 3.77 -74.74
CA ILE A 30 -5.21 3.09 -74.04
C ILE A 30 -4.07 4.09 -73.95
N ARG A 31 -3.71 4.55 -72.77
CA ARG A 31 -2.42 5.22 -72.44
C ARG A 31 -1.56 4.30 -71.60
N PRO A 32 -0.24 4.23 -71.83
CA PRO A 32 0.65 3.48 -71.02
C PRO A 32 0.65 4.12 -69.58
N LEU A 33 0.63 3.30 -68.56
CA LEU A 33 0.80 3.69 -67.16
C LEU A 33 2.18 4.32 -67.04
N SER A 34 2.23 5.60 -66.72
CA SER A 34 3.46 6.30 -66.34
C SER A 34 3.95 5.78 -64.96
N ALA A 35 5.27 5.75 -64.78
CA ALA A 35 5.94 5.32 -63.56
C ALA A 35 5.42 6.02 -62.29
N ALA A 36 4.97 7.28 -62.40
CA ALA A 36 4.39 8.06 -61.30
C ALA A 36 3.11 7.45 -60.67
N ARG A 37 2.40 6.53 -61.36
CA ARG A 37 1.27 5.81 -60.74
C ARG A 37 1.67 4.52 -60.03
N ILE A 38 2.89 4.05 -60.25
CA ILE A 38 3.48 2.94 -59.52
C ILE A 38 3.94 3.43 -58.16
N ASP A 39 4.52 4.64 -58.08
CA ASP A 39 4.94 5.25 -56.81
C ASP A 39 3.76 5.60 -55.89
N ASP A 40 2.64 6.13 -56.43
CA ASP A 40 1.42 6.38 -55.65
C ASP A 40 0.75 5.08 -55.20
N ALA A 41 0.90 3.97 -55.94
CA ALA A 41 0.37 2.66 -55.52
C ALA A 41 1.28 1.94 -54.52
N LEU A 42 2.59 2.23 -54.54
CA LEU A 42 3.55 1.73 -53.57
C LEU A 42 3.49 2.48 -52.24
N MET A 43 2.97 3.73 -52.26
CA MET A 43 2.90 4.61 -51.06
C MET A 43 1.51 4.73 -50.44
N ASP A 44 0.48 4.01 -50.93
CA ASP A 44 -0.85 4.02 -50.27
C ASP A 44 -0.90 2.98 -49.14
N HIS A 45 -0.35 3.34 -48.02
CA HIS A 45 -0.12 2.51 -46.84
C HIS A 45 -1.37 2.19 -46.00
N ARG A 46 -2.57 2.36 -46.51
CA ARG A 46 -3.78 1.91 -45.82
C ARG A 46 -3.84 0.41 -45.82
N GLY A 47 -3.92 -0.18 -44.60
CA GLY A 47 -3.79 -1.61 -44.34
C GLY A 47 -4.55 -2.52 -45.28
N SER A 48 -4.07 -3.72 -45.43
CA SER A 48 -4.51 -4.78 -46.37
C SER A 48 -6.03 -4.93 -46.50
N TYR A 49 -6.82 -4.67 -45.49
CA TYR A 49 -8.28 -4.79 -45.52
C TYR A 49 -8.98 -3.72 -46.41
N LEU A 50 -8.46 -2.48 -46.37
CA LEU A 50 -8.99 -1.42 -47.23
C LEU A 50 -8.46 -1.48 -48.69
N GLN A 51 -7.31 -2.10 -48.90
CA GLN A 51 -6.72 -2.27 -50.23
C GLN A 51 -7.45 -3.36 -51.04
N GLY A 52 -7.85 -4.47 -50.45
CA GLY A 52 -8.68 -5.49 -51.11
C GLY A 52 -10.07 -4.99 -51.48
N ILE A 53 -10.57 -3.91 -50.86
CA ILE A 53 -11.84 -3.24 -51.25
C ILE A 53 -11.63 -2.23 -52.41
N ARG A 54 -10.40 -1.70 -52.56
CA ARG A 54 -10.10 -0.64 -53.54
C ARG A 54 -9.50 -1.16 -54.83
N PHE A 55 -8.69 -2.21 -54.76
CA PHE A 55 -7.98 -2.80 -55.87
C PHE A 55 -8.11 -4.33 -55.86
N ASP A 56 -8.78 -4.89 -56.87
CA ASP A 56 -9.05 -6.33 -56.96
C ASP A 56 -7.78 -7.17 -57.19
N TYR A 57 -6.71 -6.55 -57.72
CA TYR A 57 -5.44 -7.18 -58.14
C TYR A 57 -4.25 -6.34 -57.66
N PHE A 58 -3.91 -6.49 -56.39
CA PHE A 58 -2.80 -5.78 -55.73
C PHE A 58 -1.85 -6.78 -55.12
N ALA A 59 -0.59 -6.68 -55.44
CA ALA A 59 0.49 -7.38 -54.71
C ALA A 59 1.66 -6.44 -54.53
N ARG A 60 2.39 -6.58 -53.46
CA ARG A 60 3.59 -5.79 -53.13
C ARG A 60 4.69 -6.67 -52.57
N THR A 61 5.93 -6.43 -53.00
CA THR A 61 7.14 -7.08 -52.46
C THR A 61 7.59 -6.47 -51.17
N VAL A 62 7.25 -5.20 -50.90
CA VAL A 62 7.46 -4.52 -49.62
C VAL A 62 6.32 -4.87 -48.65
N PRO A 63 6.61 -5.32 -47.42
CA PRO A 63 5.59 -5.60 -46.42
C PRO A 63 4.81 -4.35 -46.00
N PRO A 64 3.57 -4.50 -45.49
CA PRO A 64 2.79 -3.38 -44.96
C PRO A 64 3.38 -2.80 -43.66
N ASP A 65 3.19 -1.49 -43.46
CA ASP A 65 3.67 -0.78 -42.25
C ASP A 65 3.08 -1.29 -40.95
N THR A 66 2.01 -2.11 -41.00
CA THR A 66 1.49 -2.82 -39.83
C THR A 66 2.55 -3.66 -39.14
N PHE A 67 3.36 -4.41 -39.91
CA PHE A 67 4.44 -5.22 -39.35
C PHE A 67 5.57 -4.39 -38.77
N GLN A 68 5.85 -3.23 -39.38
CA GLN A 68 6.82 -2.28 -38.85
C GLN A 68 6.35 -1.72 -37.50
N SER A 69 5.08 -1.37 -37.39
CA SER A 69 4.49 -0.91 -36.13
C SER A 69 4.57 -1.98 -35.03
N ILE A 70 4.31 -3.25 -35.38
CA ILE A 70 4.47 -4.38 -34.45
C ILE A 70 5.94 -4.54 -34.03
N ALA A 71 6.87 -4.48 -34.97
CA ALA A 71 8.30 -4.55 -34.69
C ALA A 71 8.75 -3.43 -33.72
N LEU A 72 8.26 -2.20 -33.93
CA LEU A 72 8.52 -1.08 -33.00
C LEU A 72 7.97 -1.34 -31.59
N VAL A 73 6.77 -1.92 -31.45
CA VAL A 73 6.20 -2.30 -30.15
C VAL A 73 7.04 -3.40 -29.50
N ASP A 74 7.52 -4.38 -30.27
CA ASP A 74 8.38 -5.44 -29.74
C ASP A 74 9.72 -4.87 -29.22
N VAL A 75 10.32 -3.88 -29.90
CA VAL A 75 11.50 -3.18 -29.41
C VAL A 75 11.22 -2.42 -28.12
N VAL A 76 10.07 -1.71 -28.03
CA VAL A 76 9.62 -1.03 -26.79
C VAL A 76 9.51 -2.02 -25.64
N LYS A 77 8.94 -3.20 -25.89
CA LYS A 77 8.79 -4.25 -24.85
C LYS A 77 10.12 -4.88 -24.46
N SER A 78 11.02 -5.10 -25.41
CA SER A 78 12.35 -5.68 -25.11
C SER A 78 13.18 -4.78 -24.21
N ALA A 79 13.02 -3.45 -24.32
CA ALA A 79 13.63 -2.45 -23.45
C ALA A 79 12.88 -2.25 -22.11
N ASN A 80 11.80 -3.01 -21.87
CA ASN A 80 10.92 -2.88 -20.71
C ASN A 80 10.31 -1.49 -20.51
N TRP A 81 10.05 -0.78 -21.62
CA TRP A 81 9.36 0.51 -21.58
C TRP A 81 7.85 0.31 -21.53
N SER A 82 7.20 0.95 -20.59
CA SER A 82 5.74 0.92 -20.40
C SER A 82 5.04 2.25 -20.70
N TYR A 83 5.82 3.32 -20.94
CA TYR A 83 5.29 4.67 -21.17
C TYR A 83 6.14 5.38 -22.22
N VAL A 84 5.58 5.64 -23.39
CA VAL A 84 6.29 6.23 -24.53
C VAL A 84 5.50 7.40 -25.11
N SER A 85 6.18 8.33 -25.78
CA SER A 85 5.51 9.34 -26.59
C SER A 85 5.68 9.04 -28.06
N THR A 86 4.75 9.49 -28.89
CA THR A 86 4.78 9.26 -30.34
C THR A 86 4.75 10.58 -31.10
N VAL A 87 5.51 10.66 -32.18
CA VAL A 87 5.47 11.79 -33.13
C VAL A 87 5.31 11.22 -34.53
N TYR A 88 4.43 11.77 -35.32
CA TYR A 88 4.12 11.26 -36.66
C TYR A 88 3.86 12.37 -37.65
N SER A 89 4.29 12.15 -38.91
CA SER A 89 4.02 13.06 -40.00
C SER A 89 2.57 13.04 -40.42
N GLU A 90 2.05 14.17 -40.88
CA GLU A 90 0.73 14.26 -41.48
C GLU A 90 0.70 13.47 -42.80
N GLY A 91 -0.36 12.70 -43.01
CA GLY A 91 -0.59 11.86 -44.16
C GLY A 91 -0.78 10.40 -43.83
N SER A 92 -1.08 9.59 -44.90
CA SER A 92 -1.48 8.18 -44.68
C SER A 92 -0.40 7.34 -43.99
N TYR A 93 0.88 7.57 -44.27
CA TYR A 93 2.00 6.84 -43.68
C TYR A 93 2.06 7.04 -42.15
N GLY A 94 2.23 8.30 -41.73
CA GLY A 94 2.40 8.59 -40.28
C GLY A 94 1.14 8.32 -39.46
N GLU A 95 -0.03 8.71 -39.99
CA GLU A 95 -1.29 8.55 -39.25
C GLU A 95 -1.66 7.06 -39.08
N TYR A 96 -1.55 6.28 -40.17
CA TYR A 96 -1.88 4.85 -40.08
C TYR A 96 -0.85 4.06 -39.29
N GLY A 97 0.45 4.32 -39.48
CA GLY A 97 1.50 3.64 -38.73
C GLY A 97 1.35 3.85 -37.21
N ILE A 98 1.07 5.10 -36.79
CA ILE A 98 0.91 5.38 -35.35
C ILE A 98 -0.42 4.88 -34.80
N GLU A 99 -1.49 4.81 -35.61
CA GLU A 99 -2.74 4.20 -35.19
C GLU A 99 -2.56 2.71 -34.86
N VAL A 100 -1.87 1.97 -35.77
CA VAL A 100 -1.54 0.55 -35.54
C VAL A 100 -0.61 0.40 -34.34
N PHE A 101 0.45 1.21 -34.26
CA PHE A 101 1.36 1.21 -33.11
C PHE A 101 0.61 1.40 -31.81
N THR A 102 -0.29 2.38 -31.72
CA THR A 102 -1.05 2.70 -30.50
C THR A 102 -1.95 1.54 -30.11
N ARG A 103 -2.61 0.89 -31.07
CA ARG A 103 -3.45 -0.29 -30.80
C ARG A 103 -2.62 -1.44 -30.22
N GLU A 104 -1.55 -1.83 -30.92
CA GLU A 104 -0.66 -2.92 -30.49
C GLU A 104 0.03 -2.61 -29.14
N ALA A 105 0.45 -1.37 -28.93
CA ALA A 105 1.04 -0.91 -27.68
C ALA A 105 0.05 -1.04 -26.50
N THR A 106 -1.21 -0.63 -26.71
CA THR A 106 -2.26 -0.72 -25.69
C THR A 106 -2.57 -2.18 -25.32
N GLU A 107 -2.68 -3.08 -26.32
CA GLU A 107 -2.90 -4.52 -26.08
C GLU A 107 -1.76 -5.15 -25.27
N ARG A 108 -0.54 -4.62 -25.40
CA ARG A 108 0.65 -5.10 -24.69
C ARG A 108 1.01 -4.30 -23.45
N ASN A 109 0.05 -3.50 -22.92
CA ASN A 109 0.21 -2.67 -21.70
C ASN A 109 1.36 -1.65 -21.81
N VAL A 110 1.46 -0.98 -22.95
CA VAL A 110 2.31 0.20 -23.15
C VAL A 110 1.42 1.41 -23.35
N CYS A 111 1.56 2.43 -22.52
CA CYS A 111 0.75 3.64 -22.58
C CYS A 111 1.44 4.74 -23.38
N ILE A 112 0.63 5.56 -24.05
CA ILE A 112 1.12 6.69 -24.87
C ILE A 112 0.98 7.97 -24.05
N ALA A 113 2.12 8.57 -23.69
CA ALA A 113 2.19 9.80 -22.90
C ALA A 113 1.71 11.04 -23.66
N ALA A 114 2.07 11.10 -24.94
CA ALA A 114 1.66 12.15 -25.88
C ALA A 114 1.73 11.60 -27.31
N ALA A 115 0.74 11.91 -28.14
CA ALA A 115 0.73 11.65 -29.56
C ALA A 115 0.72 12.99 -30.30
N LEU A 116 1.81 13.32 -30.99
CA LEU A 116 2.03 14.63 -31.60
C LEU A 116 2.15 14.51 -33.11
N LYS A 117 1.36 15.30 -33.82
CA LYS A 117 1.33 15.32 -35.31
C LYS A 117 2.21 16.45 -35.82
N VAL A 118 3.03 16.14 -36.83
CA VAL A 118 3.79 17.11 -37.59
C VAL A 118 2.98 17.47 -38.84
N PRO A 119 2.53 18.71 -39.01
CA PRO A 119 1.79 19.12 -40.23
C PRO A 119 2.70 19.11 -41.48
N SER A 120 2.13 18.98 -42.69
CA SER A 120 2.86 18.85 -43.92
C SER A 120 3.75 20.06 -44.28
N ALA A 121 3.47 21.23 -43.70
CA ALA A 121 4.29 22.45 -43.88
C ALA A 121 4.76 22.94 -42.51
N ALA A 122 5.47 22.10 -41.78
CA ALA A 122 6.02 22.44 -40.48
C ALA A 122 7.21 23.43 -40.62
N ASP A 123 7.23 24.45 -39.81
CA ASP A 123 8.37 25.35 -39.61
C ASP A 123 9.12 25.01 -38.31
N ASP A 124 10.26 25.65 -38.10
CA ASP A 124 11.07 25.46 -36.87
C ASP A 124 10.29 25.63 -35.59
N LYS A 125 9.30 26.52 -35.55
CA LYS A 125 8.49 26.79 -34.35
C LYS A 125 7.58 25.60 -34.00
N VAL A 126 7.10 24.89 -35.01
CA VAL A 126 6.27 23.68 -34.83
C VAL A 126 7.11 22.56 -34.22
N TYR A 127 8.33 22.34 -34.73
CA TYR A 127 9.25 21.36 -34.15
C TYR A 127 9.66 21.74 -32.74
N ASP A 128 9.92 23.01 -32.45
CA ASP A 128 10.24 23.49 -31.11
C ASP A 128 9.05 23.28 -30.13
N ASP A 129 7.80 23.54 -30.54
CA ASP A 129 6.59 23.25 -29.73
C ASP A 129 6.46 21.76 -29.45
N ILE A 130 6.71 20.90 -30.44
CA ILE A 130 6.68 19.43 -30.28
C ILE A 130 7.68 19.02 -29.22
N ILE A 131 8.92 19.45 -29.29
CA ILE A 131 9.96 19.12 -28.31
C ILE A 131 9.61 19.65 -26.91
N GLN A 132 9.08 20.88 -26.81
CA GLN A 132 8.63 21.44 -25.52
C GLN A 132 7.47 20.64 -24.91
N ARG A 133 6.55 20.15 -25.73
CA ARG A 133 5.42 19.30 -25.27
C ARG A 133 5.89 17.93 -24.82
N LEU A 134 6.84 17.31 -25.54
CA LEU A 134 7.48 16.07 -25.11
C LEU A 134 8.21 16.25 -23.77
N SER A 135 8.92 17.36 -23.58
CA SER A 135 9.65 17.68 -22.35
C SER A 135 8.75 17.83 -21.12
N LYS A 136 7.45 18.16 -21.30
CA LYS A 136 6.46 18.17 -20.22
C LYS A 136 6.10 16.76 -19.71
N LYS A 137 6.59 15.71 -20.36
CA LYS A 137 6.39 14.30 -20.00
C LYS A 137 7.73 13.60 -19.71
N PRO A 138 8.46 14.01 -18.65
CA PRO A 138 9.84 13.59 -18.40
C PRO A 138 9.99 12.07 -18.18
N ASN A 139 8.92 11.40 -17.77
CA ASN A 139 8.88 9.96 -17.55
C ASN A 139 8.73 9.14 -18.85
N ALA A 140 8.27 9.76 -19.94
CA ALA A 140 8.18 9.15 -21.28
C ALA A 140 9.43 9.52 -22.07
N ARG A 141 10.56 8.89 -21.76
CA ARG A 141 11.87 9.18 -22.37
C ARG A 141 12.02 8.57 -23.75
N ALA A 142 11.38 7.44 -24.01
CA ALA A 142 11.35 6.81 -25.33
C ALA A 142 10.31 7.50 -26.20
N ILE A 143 10.79 8.00 -27.36
CA ILE A 143 9.99 8.70 -28.36
C ILE A 143 9.97 7.86 -29.63
N VAL A 144 8.77 7.47 -30.03
CA VAL A 144 8.55 6.71 -31.27
C VAL A 144 8.24 7.67 -32.40
N LEU A 145 9.06 7.65 -33.44
CA LEU A 145 8.94 8.48 -34.61
C LEU A 145 8.40 7.66 -35.77
N PHE A 146 7.21 8.00 -36.24
CA PHE A 146 6.65 7.48 -37.51
C PHE A 146 6.54 8.62 -38.49
N THR A 147 7.73 9.10 -38.95
CA THR A 147 7.87 10.37 -39.66
C THR A 147 8.62 10.19 -40.96
N ARG A 148 8.43 11.16 -41.85
CA ARG A 148 9.30 11.31 -43.00
C ARG A 148 10.70 11.76 -42.55
N ALA A 149 11.70 11.58 -43.42
CA ALA A 149 13.09 11.93 -43.13
C ALA A 149 13.26 13.41 -42.76
N GLU A 150 12.60 14.31 -43.50
CA GLU A 150 12.65 15.75 -43.28
C GLU A 150 12.09 16.13 -41.90
N ASP A 151 10.95 15.54 -41.52
CA ASP A 151 10.32 15.80 -40.22
C ASP A 151 11.18 15.24 -39.07
N ALA A 152 11.79 14.05 -39.23
CA ALA A 152 12.72 13.50 -38.25
C ALA A 152 13.93 14.42 -38.06
N ARG A 153 14.51 14.94 -39.16
CA ARG A 153 15.60 15.90 -39.10
C ARG A 153 15.20 17.19 -38.40
N GLY A 154 14.03 17.76 -38.71
CA GLY A 154 13.52 18.95 -38.07
C GLY A 154 13.32 18.79 -36.55
N ILE A 155 12.89 17.58 -36.10
CA ILE A 155 12.76 17.20 -34.67
C ILE A 155 14.15 17.17 -34.03
N LEU A 156 15.16 16.56 -34.63
CA LEU A 156 16.53 16.52 -34.09
C LEU A 156 17.15 17.92 -34.02
N GLU A 157 16.94 18.76 -35.05
CA GLU A 157 17.40 20.16 -35.07
C GLU A 157 16.76 20.98 -33.93
N ALA A 158 15.47 20.78 -33.68
CA ALA A 158 14.77 21.39 -32.57
C ALA A 158 15.31 20.89 -31.20
N ALA A 159 15.58 19.58 -31.07
CA ALA A 159 16.19 19.03 -29.87
C ALA A 159 17.56 19.65 -29.59
N LYS A 160 18.37 19.86 -30.61
CA LYS A 160 19.67 20.54 -30.54
C LYS A 160 19.51 22.00 -30.12
N ARG A 161 18.61 22.76 -30.80
CA ARG A 161 18.36 24.18 -30.49
C ARG A 161 17.93 24.38 -29.03
N LEU A 162 17.09 23.51 -28.52
CA LEU A 162 16.53 23.63 -27.16
C LEU A 162 17.44 23.05 -26.05
N ASN A 163 18.55 22.39 -26.44
CA ASN A 163 19.58 21.85 -25.55
C ASN A 163 19.01 21.22 -24.26
N LEU A 164 18.24 20.16 -24.44
CA LEU A 164 17.52 19.51 -23.34
C LEU A 164 18.46 18.92 -22.29
N SER A 165 18.13 19.12 -21.02
CA SER A 165 18.90 18.59 -19.89
C SER A 165 18.86 17.05 -19.82
N GLN A 166 17.77 16.43 -20.29
CA GLN A 166 17.63 14.99 -20.38
C GLN A 166 17.43 14.59 -21.86
N PRO A 167 18.26 13.69 -22.38
CA PRO A 167 18.13 13.21 -23.74
C PRO A 167 16.90 12.33 -23.92
N PHE A 168 16.26 12.45 -25.08
CA PHE A 168 15.25 11.49 -25.51
C PHE A 168 15.93 10.24 -26.10
N GLN A 169 15.28 9.11 -25.93
CA GLN A 169 15.64 7.88 -26.63
C GLN A 169 14.77 7.76 -27.87
N TRP A 170 15.40 7.93 -29.02
CA TRP A 170 14.70 7.87 -30.30
C TRP A 170 14.50 6.43 -30.77
N LEU A 171 13.28 6.10 -31.17
CA LEU A 171 12.91 4.86 -31.81
C LEU A 171 12.15 5.23 -33.08
N ALA A 172 12.71 4.95 -34.24
CA ALA A 172 12.18 5.46 -35.50
C ALA A 172 11.84 4.37 -36.51
N SER A 173 10.86 4.67 -37.36
CA SER A 173 10.44 3.88 -38.50
C SER A 173 11.44 3.95 -39.66
N ASP A 174 11.18 3.23 -40.74
CA ASP A 174 11.98 3.22 -41.97
C ASP A 174 12.03 4.59 -42.69
N GLY A 175 11.15 5.53 -42.30
CA GLY A 175 11.25 6.90 -42.76
C GLY A 175 12.53 7.61 -42.30
N TRP A 176 13.11 7.17 -41.17
CA TRP A 176 14.49 7.52 -40.79
C TRP A 176 15.47 6.46 -41.30
N GLY A 177 15.22 5.18 -40.96
CA GLY A 177 15.99 4.03 -41.44
C GLY A 177 17.50 4.18 -41.24
N ARG A 178 18.25 3.99 -42.35
CA ARG A 178 19.73 4.08 -42.43
C ARG A 178 20.22 5.38 -43.07
N GLN A 179 19.40 6.43 -43.12
CA GLN A 179 19.70 7.65 -43.88
C GLN A 179 20.79 8.50 -43.20
N SER A 180 22.00 8.49 -43.76
CA SER A 180 23.17 9.25 -43.29
C SER A 180 22.97 10.76 -43.34
N LYS A 181 22.30 11.27 -44.37
CA LYS A 181 22.03 12.71 -44.57
C LYS A 181 21.08 13.29 -43.51
N LEU A 182 20.20 12.48 -42.96
CA LEU A 182 19.25 12.90 -41.91
C LEU A 182 19.99 13.32 -40.63
N VAL A 183 21.06 12.62 -40.29
CA VAL A 183 21.82 12.82 -39.06
C VAL A 183 23.05 13.69 -39.24
N GLU A 184 23.40 14.11 -40.48
CA GLU A 184 24.56 14.93 -40.77
C GLU A 184 24.51 16.26 -40.00
N GLY A 185 25.54 16.50 -39.15
CA GLY A 185 25.61 17.65 -38.24
C GLY A 185 24.74 17.55 -36.99
N LEU A 186 24.05 16.40 -36.74
CA LEU A 186 23.15 16.12 -35.63
C LEU A 186 23.50 14.79 -34.93
N GLU A 187 24.75 14.34 -35.11
CA GLU A 187 25.19 12.99 -34.69
C GLU A 187 25.09 12.80 -33.18
N GLU A 188 25.35 13.85 -32.40
CA GLU A 188 25.27 13.78 -30.93
C GLU A 188 23.83 13.65 -30.44
N GLU A 189 22.88 14.33 -31.09
CA GLU A 189 21.45 14.25 -30.77
C GLU A 189 20.83 12.94 -31.21
N ALA A 190 21.37 12.34 -32.25
CA ALA A 190 20.93 11.06 -32.83
C ALA A 190 21.62 9.85 -32.16
N GLU A 191 22.71 10.06 -31.40
CA GLU A 191 23.46 8.94 -30.79
C GLU A 191 22.55 8.13 -29.86
N GLY A 192 22.54 6.82 -30.07
CA GLY A 192 21.71 5.88 -29.36
C GLY A 192 20.34 5.63 -30.03
N ALA A 193 20.00 6.34 -31.10
CA ALA A 193 18.77 6.10 -31.82
C ALA A 193 18.67 4.64 -32.29
N ILE A 194 17.48 4.10 -32.20
CA ILE A 194 17.12 2.78 -32.72
C ILE A 194 16.23 3.02 -33.93
N THR A 195 16.61 2.49 -35.07
CA THR A 195 15.82 2.63 -36.30
C THR A 195 15.45 1.25 -36.85
N VAL A 196 14.28 1.16 -37.45
CA VAL A 196 13.82 -0.03 -38.16
C VAL A 196 14.00 0.21 -39.63
N GLU A 197 14.63 -0.71 -40.33
CA GLU A 197 14.86 -0.65 -41.77
C GLU A 197 14.42 -1.95 -42.43
N LEU A 198 13.92 -1.89 -43.64
CA LEU A 198 13.65 -3.09 -44.45
C LEU A 198 14.95 -3.86 -44.68
N GLN A 199 14.93 -5.16 -44.41
CA GLN A 199 16.08 -5.99 -44.71
C GLN A 199 16.28 -6.06 -46.21
N SER A 200 17.36 -5.51 -46.69
CA SER A 200 17.73 -5.46 -48.11
C SER A 200 19.22 -5.49 -48.30
N GLU A 201 19.66 -6.01 -49.40
CA GLU A 201 21.07 -6.04 -49.83
C GLU A 201 21.27 -5.15 -51.04
N ASN A 202 22.45 -4.56 -51.13
CA ASN A 202 22.82 -3.75 -52.30
C ASN A 202 22.98 -4.63 -53.54
N ILE A 203 22.51 -4.13 -54.67
CA ILE A 203 22.60 -4.77 -55.98
C ILE A 203 23.77 -4.14 -56.78
N PRO A 204 24.93 -4.82 -56.90
CA PRO A 204 26.13 -4.26 -57.58
C PRO A 204 25.88 -3.84 -59.02
N ASP A 205 25.07 -4.62 -59.75
CA ASP A 205 24.70 -4.32 -61.14
C ASP A 205 23.95 -2.99 -61.30
N PHE A 206 23.17 -2.64 -60.23
CA PHE A 206 22.45 -1.38 -60.22
C PHE A 206 23.41 -0.20 -59.92
N ASP A 207 24.39 -0.41 -59.08
CA ASP A 207 25.43 0.60 -58.79
C ASP A 207 26.26 0.87 -60.03
N GLU A 208 26.69 -0.17 -60.73
CA GLU A 208 27.38 -0.03 -62.01
C GLU A 208 26.51 0.70 -63.04
N TYR A 209 25.21 0.36 -63.09
CA TYR A 209 24.26 1.07 -63.94
C TYR A 209 24.17 2.55 -63.56
N MET A 210 24.02 2.93 -62.31
CA MET A 210 23.91 4.32 -61.82
C MET A 210 25.21 5.10 -62.13
N GLU A 211 26.38 4.51 -61.85
CA GLU A 211 27.68 5.11 -62.15
C GLU A 211 27.83 5.44 -63.65
N SER A 212 27.28 4.57 -64.51
CA SER A 212 27.32 4.77 -66.01
C SER A 212 26.34 5.87 -66.43
N ARG A 213 25.37 6.32 -65.58
CA ARG A 213 24.37 7.33 -65.97
C ARG A 213 24.92 8.75 -65.86
N THR A 214 24.56 9.55 -66.81
CA THR A 214 24.85 11.00 -66.85
C THR A 214 23.61 11.73 -67.38
N PRO A 215 23.48 13.03 -67.21
CA PRO A 215 22.38 13.81 -67.81
C PRO A 215 22.30 13.72 -69.34
N TYR A 216 23.41 13.34 -70.00
CA TYR A 216 23.47 13.21 -71.43
C TYR A 216 23.00 11.86 -71.98
N ASN A 217 23.10 10.80 -71.18
CA ASN A 217 22.70 9.46 -71.62
C ASN A 217 21.41 8.97 -70.96
N ASN A 218 20.91 9.65 -69.97
CA ASN A 218 19.65 9.33 -69.26
C ASN A 218 18.49 10.18 -69.81
N ARG A 219 17.94 9.75 -70.99
CA ARG A 219 16.82 10.44 -71.68
C ARG A 219 15.43 10.03 -71.12
N ARG A 220 15.35 9.02 -70.29
CA ARG A 220 14.08 8.48 -69.77
C ARG A 220 13.55 9.24 -68.56
N ASN A 221 14.43 9.72 -67.68
CA ASN A 221 14.06 10.46 -66.48
C ASN A 221 14.24 11.98 -66.74
N PRO A 222 13.14 12.75 -66.88
CA PRO A 222 13.22 14.19 -67.13
C PRO A 222 13.77 14.98 -65.94
N TRP A 223 13.69 14.43 -64.74
CA TRP A 223 14.18 15.06 -63.48
C TRP A 223 15.62 14.70 -63.13
N PHE A 224 16.24 13.79 -63.86
CA PHE A 224 17.62 13.38 -63.61
C PHE A 224 18.63 14.52 -63.68
N GLY A 225 18.33 15.54 -64.49
CA GLY A 225 19.15 16.74 -64.53
C GLY A 225 19.11 17.57 -63.27
N GLU A 226 17.94 17.74 -62.70
CA GLU A 226 17.74 18.43 -61.38
C GLU A 226 18.44 17.67 -60.26
N TYR A 227 18.25 16.35 -60.16
CA TYR A 227 18.96 15.48 -59.23
C TYR A 227 20.50 15.61 -59.38
N TRP A 228 21.02 15.65 -60.61
CA TRP A 228 22.45 15.82 -60.88
C TRP A 228 22.97 17.16 -60.39
N GLU A 229 22.22 18.26 -60.67
CA GLU A 229 22.55 19.59 -60.18
C GLU A 229 22.61 19.70 -58.71
N GLU A 230 21.71 19.01 -58.02
CA GLU A 230 21.63 18.96 -56.55
C GLU A 230 22.79 18.16 -55.96
N VAL A 231 23.01 16.93 -56.39
CA VAL A 231 24.08 16.07 -55.88
C VAL A 231 25.47 16.69 -56.07
N PHE A 232 25.72 17.32 -57.22
CA PHE A 232 27.03 17.93 -57.50
C PHE A 232 27.13 19.44 -57.26
N SER A 233 26.08 20.03 -56.74
CA SER A 233 25.99 21.47 -56.47
C SER A 233 26.46 22.31 -57.64
N CYS A 234 26.06 21.92 -58.89
CA CYS A 234 26.47 22.55 -60.16
C CYS A 234 25.24 22.87 -60.99
N LYS A 235 25.41 23.63 -62.10
CA LYS A 235 24.32 23.91 -63.03
C LYS A 235 24.60 23.33 -64.43
N LEU A 236 23.60 22.65 -65.00
CA LEU A 236 23.59 22.18 -66.39
C LEU A 236 23.21 23.33 -67.28
N GLY A 237 23.99 23.58 -68.38
CA GLY A 237 23.69 24.63 -69.32
C GLY A 237 22.38 24.43 -70.09
N ARG A 238 21.58 25.50 -70.33
CA ARG A 238 20.25 25.46 -71.01
C ARG A 238 20.23 24.79 -72.39
N ASN A 239 21.35 24.49 -72.95
CA ASN A 239 21.45 23.95 -74.32
C ASN A 239 21.63 22.45 -74.41
N THR A 240 21.54 21.70 -73.26
CA THR A 240 21.68 20.23 -73.28
C THR A 240 20.52 19.48 -73.99
N MET A 241 19.33 20.11 -74.13
CA MET A 241 18.22 19.54 -74.92
C MET A 241 18.21 19.92 -76.39
N ALA A 242 18.99 20.93 -76.83
CA ALA A 242 19.05 21.38 -78.21
C ALA A 242 20.11 20.65 -79.09
N MET A 243 20.91 19.78 -78.47
CA MET A 243 22.05 19.12 -79.10
C MET A 243 21.73 17.88 -79.90
N GLU A 244 20.45 17.59 -80.15
CA GLU A 244 20.03 16.36 -80.85
C GLU A 244 20.03 16.50 -82.38
N ARG A 245 20.22 17.69 -82.99
CA ARG A 245 20.13 17.91 -84.39
C ARG A 245 21.44 18.16 -85.09
N SER A 246 22.58 18.40 -84.43
CA SER A 246 23.77 18.81 -85.14
C SER A 246 25.11 18.14 -84.83
N GLY A 247 25.15 17.07 -84.12
CA GLY A 247 26.33 16.18 -83.91
C GLY A 247 27.68 16.84 -83.55
N GLN A 248 27.73 18.13 -83.23
CA GLN A 248 28.99 18.87 -82.97
C GLN A 248 28.94 19.42 -81.50
N LEU A 249 29.97 19.09 -80.74
CA LEU A 249 30.25 19.63 -79.43
C LEU A 249 30.51 21.16 -79.53
N VAL A 250 29.50 21.96 -79.16
CA VAL A 250 29.68 23.41 -79.03
C VAL A 250 30.00 23.72 -77.56
N GLY A 251 31.12 24.40 -77.34
CA GLY A 251 31.72 24.71 -76.05
C GLY A 251 30.75 25.40 -75.07
N TRP A 252 30.89 25.08 -73.82
CA TRP A 252 30.14 25.58 -72.68
C TRP A 252 30.25 27.12 -72.55
N ARG A 253 29.19 27.85 -72.75
CA ARG A 253 29.07 29.24 -72.34
C ARG A 253 28.36 29.30 -71.02
N ALA A 254 29.11 29.89 -70.01
CA ALA A 254 28.53 30.18 -68.71
C ALA A 254 27.31 31.08 -68.87
N ALA A 255 26.17 30.66 -68.34
CA ALA A 255 24.98 31.48 -68.23
C ALA A 255 25.15 32.46 -67.07
N ASN A 256 25.44 33.72 -67.41
CA ASN A 256 25.34 34.83 -66.45
C ASN A 256 23.88 35.03 -66.11
N SER A 257 23.51 34.64 -64.90
CA SER A 257 22.30 35.13 -64.26
C SER A 257 22.62 35.36 -62.74
N GLY A 258 22.49 36.54 -62.37
CA GLY A 258 22.54 37.34 -61.16
C GLY A 258 22.93 36.60 -59.84
N ASN A 259 24.02 37.07 -59.28
CA ASN A 259 24.39 37.07 -57.86
C ASN A 259 24.64 35.81 -57.05
N GLN A 260 24.83 34.65 -57.65
CA GLN A 260 25.65 33.57 -57.07
C GLN A 260 26.19 32.73 -58.24
N SER A 261 27.54 32.73 -58.44
CA SER A 261 28.19 31.95 -59.48
C SER A 261 28.30 30.48 -59.11
N ILE A 262 27.20 29.73 -59.33
CA ILE A 262 27.22 28.25 -59.19
C ILE A 262 28.01 27.74 -60.39
N ALA A 263 29.04 26.92 -60.14
CA ALA A 263 29.93 26.39 -61.18
C ALA A 263 29.16 25.49 -62.19
N PRO A 264 29.54 25.47 -63.49
CA PRO A 264 28.94 24.55 -64.45
C PRO A 264 29.33 23.11 -64.11
N CYS A 265 28.41 22.14 -64.38
CA CYS A 265 28.68 20.73 -64.15
C CYS A 265 29.79 20.22 -65.09
N SER A 266 30.80 19.56 -64.48
CA SER A 266 31.84 18.88 -65.23
C SER A 266 31.34 17.61 -65.90
N PRO A 267 31.68 17.33 -67.14
CA PRO A 267 31.32 16.11 -67.89
C PRO A 267 32.01 14.85 -67.32
N LYS A 268 33.01 15.02 -66.46
CA LYS A 268 33.75 13.94 -65.77
C LYS A 268 33.08 13.44 -64.50
N LEU A 269 32.05 14.13 -64.02
CA LEU A 269 31.34 13.74 -62.80
C LEU A 269 30.67 12.37 -63.01
N ARG A 270 30.68 11.54 -61.91
CA ARG A 270 30.04 10.24 -61.89
C ARG A 270 29.39 10.08 -60.53
N LEU A 271 28.27 9.34 -60.49
CA LEU A 271 27.59 8.95 -59.26
C LEU A 271 28.32 7.77 -58.63
N THR A 272 29.18 8.04 -57.69
CA THR A 272 29.98 7.05 -56.96
C THR A 272 29.80 7.29 -55.44
N ALA A 273 30.22 6.36 -54.63
CA ALA A 273 30.25 6.56 -53.16
C ALA A 273 31.01 7.83 -52.77
N ALA A 274 32.07 8.22 -53.52
CA ALA A 274 32.83 9.45 -53.27
C ALA A 274 32.02 10.74 -53.56
N SER A 275 30.98 10.65 -54.39
CA SER A 275 30.05 11.76 -54.66
C SER A 275 28.83 11.79 -53.73
N GLY A 276 28.80 10.93 -52.68
CA GLY A 276 27.66 10.81 -51.78
C GLY A 276 26.48 10.00 -52.32
N TYR A 277 26.73 9.22 -53.43
CA TYR A 277 25.74 8.26 -53.89
C TYR A 277 25.70 7.05 -52.97
N GLU A 278 24.52 6.71 -52.47
CA GLU A 278 24.21 5.51 -51.71
C GLU A 278 22.99 4.86 -52.35
N GLN A 279 23.02 3.54 -52.58
CA GLN A 279 21.90 2.81 -53.14
C GLN A 279 20.77 2.78 -52.13
N GLU A 280 19.56 3.16 -52.56
CA GLU A 280 18.37 3.10 -51.70
C GLU A 280 17.96 1.63 -51.40
N SER A 281 17.65 1.31 -50.16
CA SER A 281 17.26 -0.02 -49.73
C SER A 281 16.08 -0.64 -50.49
N LYS A 282 15.21 0.20 -51.03
CA LYS A 282 14.00 -0.24 -51.76
C LYS A 282 14.26 -0.70 -53.20
N VAL A 283 15.46 -0.51 -53.75
CA VAL A 283 15.83 -0.92 -55.11
C VAL A 283 15.64 -2.44 -55.29
N GLN A 284 16.08 -3.26 -54.35
CA GLN A 284 15.92 -4.71 -54.39
C GLN A 284 14.46 -5.10 -54.56
N PHE A 285 13.55 -4.54 -53.80
CA PHE A 285 12.11 -4.87 -53.86
C PHE A 285 11.49 -4.51 -55.22
N VAL A 286 11.97 -3.46 -55.90
CA VAL A 286 11.53 -3.11 -57.29
C VAL A 286 12.01 -4.16 -58.28
N VAL A 287 13.26 -4.60 -58.15
CA VAL A 287 13.81 -5.69 -58.99
C VAL A 287 13.04 -6.97 -58.75
N ASP A 288 12.79 -7.34 -57.49
CA ASP A 288 12.02 -8.55 -57.12
C ASP A 288 10.59 -8.51 -57.68
N ALA A 289 9.95 -7.35 -57.68
CA ALA A 289 8.61 -7.21 -58.25
C ALA A 289 8.60 -7.48 -59.76
N VAL A 290 9.64 -7.04 -60.46
CA VAL A 290 9.79 -7.34 -61.89
C VAL A 290 10.06 -8.84 -62.15
N TYR A 291 10.91 -9.46 -61.31
CA TYR A 291 11.18 -10.91 -61.39
C TYR A 291 9.92 -11.73 -61.03
N ALA A 292 9.15 -11.33 -60.06
CA ALA A 292 7.89 -11.99 -59.67
C ALA A 292 6.91 -12.02 -60.86
N PHE A 293 6.72 -10.89 -61.55
CA PHE A 293 5.91 -10.84 -62.77
C PHE A 293 6.47 -11.69 -63.89
N ALA A 294 7.79 -11.62 -64.13
CA ALA A 294 8.43 -12.41 -65.14
C ALA A 294 8.29 -13.90 -64.92
N LEU A 295 8.47 -14.36 -63.68
CA LEU A 295 8.32 -15.76 -63.27
C LEU A 295 6.85 -16.22 -63.35
N ALA A 296 5.91 -15.40 -62.95
CA ALA A 296 4.49 -15.67 -63.06
C ALA A 296 4.08 -15.84 -64.54
N LEU A 297 4.55 -14.95 -65.42
CA LEU A 297 4.32 -15.04 -66.88
C LEU A 297 5.01 -16.26 -67.46
N HIS A 298 6.23 -16.59 -67.01
CA HIS A 298 6.94 -17.77 -67.41
C HIS A 298 6.16 -19.06 -67.06
N ASN A 299 5.66 -19.15 -65.87
CA ASN A 299 4.85 -20.27 -65.39
C ASN A 299 3.55 -20.38 -66.19
N LEU A 300 2.83 -19.27 -66.41
CA LEU A 300 1.65 -19.24 -67.29
C LEU A 300 1.95 -19.70 -68.68
N ARG A 301 3.07 -19.24 -69.26
CA ARG A 301 3.52 -19.68 -70.56
C ARG A 301 3.82 -21.17 -70.61
N ARG A 302 4.55 -21.67 -69.61
CA ARG A 302 4.87 -23.10 -69.56
C ARG A 302 3.61 -23.98 -69.50
N ASP A 303 2.59 -23.54 -68.83
CA ASP A 303 1.37 -24.34 -68.63
C ASP A 303 0.44 -24.23 -69.85
N LEU A 304 0.32 -23.05 -70.53
CA LEU A 304 -0.61 -22.83 -71.62
C LEU A 304 0.03 -23.04 -72.98
N CYS A 305 1.34 -22.88 -73.15
CA CYS A 305 2.02 -22.88 -74.44
C CYS A 305 3.00 -24.04 -74.64
N ARG A 306 2.64 -25.25 -74.17
CA ARG A 306 3.52 -26.44 -74.06
C ARG A 306 4.15 -26.80 -75.39
N ASP A 307 3.42 -26.53 -76.52
CA ASP A 307 3.83 -26.93 -77.90
C ASP A 307 4.74 -25.88 -78.62
N ARG A 308 4.96 -24.70 -78.00
CA ARG A 308 5.80 -23.63 -78.62
C ARG A 308 7.06 -23.41 -77.78
N LYS A 309 8.24 -23.54 -78.48
CA LYS A 309 9.52 -23.30 -77.79
C LYS A 309 9.81 -21.80 -77.53
N GLU A 310 9.27 -20.88 -78.40
CA GLU A 310 9.45 -19.45 -78.26
C GLU A 310 8.18 -18.65 -78.60
N GLY A 311 8.06 -17.44 -78.02
CA GLY A 311 6.98 -16.50 -78.25
C GLY A 311 5.71 -16.74 -77.31
N LEU A 312 4.73 -15.85 -77.53
CA LEU A 312 3.44 -15.92 -76.77
C LEU A 312 2.44 -16.72 -77.65
N CYS A 313 1.63 -17.54 -76.97
CA CYS A 313 0.51 -18.24 -77.66
C CYS A 313 -0.81 -17.47 -77.47
N PRO A 314 -1.80 -17.63 -78.39
CA PRO A 314 -3.06 -16.89 -78.39
C PRO A 314 -3.83 -17.07 -77.01
N SER A 315 -3.76 -18.23 -76.41
CA SER A 315 -4.39 -18.54 -75.14
C SER A 315 -3.87 -17.67 -74.00
N MET A 316 -2.61 -17.20 -74.00
CA MET A 316 -2.09 -16.26 -73.06
C MET A 316 -2.72 -14.87 -73.19
N ALA A 317 -2.96 -14.39 -74.42
CA ALA A 317 -3.54 -13.08 -74.69
C ALA A 317 -4.99 -12.96 -74.15
N THR A 318 -5.72 -14.07 -74.12
CA THR A 318 -7.12 -14.16 -73.72
C THR A 318 -7.30 -14.66 -72.27
N TYR A 319 -6.19 -14.96 -71.58
CA TYR A 319 -6.25 -15.48 -70.20
C TYR A 319 -6.83 -14.44 -69.24
N ASP A 320 -7.70 -14.89 -68.34
CA ASP A 320 -8.34 -14.01 -67.33
C ASP A 320 -7.31 -13.42 -66.36
N ARG A 321 -7.38 -12.08 -66.17
CA ARG A 321 -6.43 -11.35 -65.34
C ARG A 321 -6.54 -11.70 -63.86
N GLY A 322 -7.78 -11.99 -63.39
CA GLY A 322 -8.01 -12.41 -62.00
C GLY A 322 -7.46 -13.81 -61.77
N ALA A 323 -7.61 -14.72 -62.73
CA ALA A 323 -7.02 -16.07 -62.68
C ALA A 323 -5.48 -15.99 -62.76
N PHE A 324 -4.89 -15.09 -63.53
CA PHE A 324 -3.45 -14.87 -63.56
C PHE A 324 -2.92 -14.39 -62.21
N TYR A 325 -3.58 -13.42 -61.64
CA TYR A 325 -3.20 -12.88 -60.33
C TYR A 325 -3.25 -13.99 -59.25
N ARG A 326 -4.39 -14.68 -59.09
CA ARG A 326 -4.56 -15.69 -58.03
C ARG A 326 -3.72 -16.96 -58.24
N ASN A 327 -3.64 -17.46 -59.48
CA ASN A 327 -3.06 -18.77 -59.71
C ASN A 327 -1.57 -18.73 -60.03
N TYR A 328 -1.05 -17.60 -60.50
CA TYR A 328 0.34 -17.48 -60.93
C TYR A 328 1.12 -16.41 -60.15
N LEU A 329 0.61 -15.18 -60.00
CA LEU A 329 1.36 -14.11 -59.36
C LEU A 329 1.45 -14.33 -57.82
N LEU A 330 0.36 -14.61 -57.15
CA LEU A 330 0.39 -14.85 -55.71
C LEU A 330 1.11 -16.15 -55.34
N ASN A 331 1.22 -17.11 -56.24
CA ASN A 331 1.91 -18.38 -56.02
C ASN A 331 3.39 -18.37 -56.42
N VAL A 332 3.95 -17.20 -56.67
CA VAL A 332 5.38 -17.07 -56.98
C VAL A 332 6.19 -17.27 -55.69
N SER A 333 7.21 -18.13 -55.74
CA SER A 333 8.26 -18.26 -54.76
C SER A 333 9.60 -18.46 -55.45
N PHE A 334 10.56 -17.63 -55.13
CA PHE A 334 11.93 -17.72 -55.66
C PHE A 334 12.93 -17.09 -54.69
N ILE A 335 14.17 -17.45 -54.84
CA ILE A 335 15.28 -16.80 -54.13
C ILE A 335 15.82 -15.69 -55.04
N ASP A 336 15.88 -14.47 -54.54
CA ASP A 336 16.40 -13.32 -55.24
C ASP A 336 17.94 -13.33 -55.35
N ASN A 337 18.50 -12.30 -55.97
CA ASN A 337 19.95 -12.17 -56.14
C ASN A 337 20.69 -11.92 -54.84
N ALA A 338 20.00 -11.49 -53.80
CA ALA A 338 20.53 -11.27 -52.48
C ALA A 338 20.44 -12.52 -51.58
N GLY A 339 19.89 -13.63 -52.09
CA GLY A 339 19.68 -14.87 -51.33
C GLY A 339 18.44 -14.87 -50.44
N SER A 340 17.54 -13.88 -50.64
CA SER A 340 16.29 -13.77 -49.86
C SER A 340 15.13 -14.45 -50.53
N GLU A 341 14.21 -15.07 -49.77
CA GLU A 341 12.99 -15.65 -50.33
C GLU A 341 11.98 -14.55 -50.67
N VAL A 342 11.51 -14.52 -51.91
CA VAL A 342 10.41 -13.67 -52.37
C VAL A 342 9.15 -14.50 -52.49
N LYS A 343 8.11 -14.16 -51.72
CA LYS A 343 6.85 -14.85 -51.68
C LYS A 343 5.74 -13.89 -51.21
N PHE A 344 4.53 -14.12 -51.64
CA PHE A 344 3.34 -13.35 -51.27
C PHE A 344 2.46 -14.18 -50.32
N ASP A 345 1.80 -13.50 -49.37
CA ASP A 345 0.74 -14.08 -48.58
C ASP A 345 -0.62 -14.10 -49.34
N GLU A 346 -1.67 -14.57 -48.69
CA GLU A 346 -3.03 -14.62 -49.26
C GLU A 346 -3.62 -13.24 -49.58
N HIS A 347 -3.06 -12.17 -48.96
CA HIS A 347 -3.45 -10.78 -49.19
C HIS A 347 -2.63 -10.09 -50.30
N GLY A 348 -1.61 -10.74 -50.80
CA GLY A 348 -0.67 -10.20 -51.81
C GLY A 348 0.46 -9.39 -51.16
N ASP A 349 0.68 -9.52 -49.86
CA ASP A 349 1.75 -8.84 -49.15
C ASP A 349 3.04 -9.69 -49.14
N GLY A 350 4.19 -9.02 -49.30
CA GLY A 350 5.50 -9.63 -49.18
C GLY A 350 5.86 -9.98 -47.74
N LEU A 351 6.83 -10.88 -47.58
CA LEU A 351 7.31 -11.31 -46.30
C LEU A 351 7.90 -10.13 -45.49
N ALA A 352 7.43 -9.98 -44.25
CA ALA A 352 7.91 -8.92 -43.37
C ALA A 352 9.28 -9.27 -42.77
N ARG A 353 10.30 -8.54 -43.15
CA ARG A 353 11.68 -8.69 -42.67
C ARG A 353 12.27 -7.31 -42.42
N TYR A 354 12.67 -7.08 -41.17
CA TYR A 354 13.26 -5.81 -40.78
C TYR A 354 14.58 -6.02 -40.06
N GLU A 355 15.52 -5.11 -40.26
CA GLU A 355 16.74 -4.97 -39.47
C GLU A 355 16.51 -3.89 -38.42
N ILE A 356 17.00 -4.16 -37.22
CA ILE A 356 17.02 -3.20 -36.12
C ILE A 356 18.43 -2.62 -36.07
N LEU A 357 18.51 -1.33 -36.25
CA LEU A 357 19.77 -0.61 -36.35
C LEU A 357 19.93 0.28 -35.11
N ASN A 358 21.17 0.42 -34.64
CA ASN A 358 21.53 1.33 -33.56
C ASN A 358 22.55 2.34 -34.08
N PHE A 359 22.22 3.62 -34.04
CA PHE A 359 23.12 4.69 -34.42
C PHE A 359 24.09 5.01 -33.29
N ARG A 360 25.40 4.85 -33.56
CA ARG A 360 26.40 4.97 -32.50
C ARG A 360 27.76 5.40 -33.01
N LYS A 361 28.58 5.93 -32.09
CA LYS A 361 30.00 6.21 -32.35
C LYS A 361 30.83 4.93 -32.25
N GLY A 362 31.72 4.71 -33.18
CA GLY A 362 32.58 3.54 -33.18
C GLY A 362 33.41 3.42 -34.44
N THR A 363 34.10 2.29 -34.60
CA THR A 363 34.86 1.97 -35.83
C THR A 363 33.91 1.25 -36.77
N ASN A 364 33.71 1.82 -37.96
CA ASN A 364 32.89 1.20 -39.01
C ASN A 364 33.64 0.02 -39.66
N ASN A 365 32.97 -0.72 -40.57
CA ASN A 365 33.53 -1.88 -41.25
C ASN A 365 34.79 -1.54 -42.09
N ASN A 366 35.00 -0.27 -42.40
CA ASN A 366 36.14 0.25 -43.17
C ASN A 366 37.29 0.72 -42.29
N GLY A 367 37.25 0.51 -40.96
CA GLY A 367 38.31 0.87 -40.03
C GLY A 367 38.37 2.37 -39.66
N THR A 368 37.40 3.19 -40.11
CA THR A 368 37.34 4.63 -39.77
C THR A 368 36.48 4.83 -38.49
N ASN A 369 37.00 5.65 -37.58
CA ASN A 369 36.25 6.06 -36.39
C ASN A 369 35.26 7.16 -36.76
N GLY A 370 34.00 6.96 -36.43
CA GLY A 370 32.92 7.90 -36.70
C GLY A 370 31.58 7.38 -36.23
N TYR A 371 30.53 8.15 -36.49
CA TYR A 371 29.16 7.70 -36.26
C TYR A 371 28.68 6.80 -37.41
N HIS A 372 28.00 5.70 -37.09
CA HIS A 372 27.48 4.76 -38.10
C HIS A 372 26.29 3.98 -37.55
N TYR A 373 25.47 3.46 -38.43
CA TYR A 373 24.40 2.51 -38.10
C TYR A 373 24.98 1.10 -37.95
N ARG A 374 24.69 0.42 -36.86
CA ARG A 374 25.06 -0.97 -36.65
C ARG A 374 23.80 -1.82 -36.47
N GLU A 375 23.73 -2.93 -37.20
CA GLU A 375 22.69 -3.95 -36.98
C GLU A 375 22.87 -4.57 -35.60
N VAL A 376 21.82 -4.49 -34.77
CA VAL A 376 21.74 -5.03 -33.43
C VAL A 376 20.67 -6.10 -33.27
N GLY A 377 19.86 -6.30 -34.28
CA GLY A 377 18.85 -7.34 -34.30
C GLY A 377 18.08 -7.42 -35.60
N LYS A 378 17.21 -8.42 -35.67
CA LYS A 378 16.31 -8.67 -36.78
C LYS A 378 14.90 -8.93 -36.28
N TRP A 379 13.94 -8.54 -37.08
CA TRP A 379 12.54 -8.85 -36.82
C TRP A 379 11.96 -9.66 -37.99
N TYR A 380 11.51 -10.88 -37.68
CA TYR A 380 10.86 -11.77 -38.63
C TYR A 380 9.74 -12.50 -37.90
N ASN A 381 8.54 -11.96 -37.89
CA ASN A 381 7.40 -12.37 -37.06
C ASN A 381 7.69 -12.33 -35.53
N SER A 382 8.91 -12.31 -35.11
CA SER A 382 9.38 -12.15 -33.73
C SER A 382 10.67 -11.36 -33.73
N LEU A 383 10.92 -10.62 -32.63
CA LEU A 383 12.12 -9.83 -32.44
C LEU A 383 13.26 -10.72 -31.93
N ASP A 384 14.40 -10.66 -32.64
CA ASP A 384 15.69 -11.15 -32.17
C ASP A 384 16.63 -9.96 -32.07
N ILE A 385 16.95 -9.51 -30.84
CA ILE A 385 17.72 -8.29 -30.59
C ILE A 385 18.81 -8.53 -29.53
N ARG A 386 20.00 -8.05 -29.79
CA ARG A 386 21.17 -8.09 -28.90
C ARG A 386 21.28 -6.77 -28.14
N THR A 387 20.50 -6.64 -27.06
CA THR A 387 20.47 -5.40 -26.25
C THR A 387 21.81 -5.08 -25.59
N GLU A 388 22.64 -6.08 -25.33
CA GLU A 388 23.97 -5.93 -24.72
C GLU A 388 24.97 -5.20 -25.65
N GLU A 389 24.76 -5.24 -26.97
CA GLU A 389 25.60 -4.56 -27.96
C GLU A 389 25.12 -3.14 -28.22
N MET A 390 23.98 -2.72 -27.67
CA MET A 390 23.37 -1.43 -27.96
C MET A 390 24.02 -0.29 -27.16
N VAL A 391 24.02 0.87 -27.77
CA VAL A 391 24.35 2.14 -27.14
C VAL A 391 23.08 2.97 -27.10
N TRP A 392 22.80 3.55 -25.94
CA TRP A 392 21.59 4.35 -25.72
C TRP A 392 21.89 5.84 -25.83
N ALA A 393 20.87 6.66 -25.66
CA ALA A 393 20.98 8.10 -25.85
C ALA A 393 22.23 8.71 -25.18
N ARG A 394 22.97 9.52 -25.94
CA ARG A 394 24.27 10.10 -25.58
C ARG A 394 25.35 9.07 -25.21
N GLY A 395 25.35 7.92 -25.85
CA GLY A 395 26.42 6.93 -25.71
C GLY A 395 26.40 6.15 -24.39
N THR A 396 25.30 6.15 -23.63
CA THR A 396 25.16 5.37 -22.38
C THR A 396 25.01 3.88 -22.68
N LYS A 397 25.43 3.03 -21.74
CA LYS A 397 25.25 1.58 -21.83
C LYS A 397 23.99 1.09 -21.13
N ASP A 398 23.46 1.87 -20.22
CA ASP A 398 22.28 1.50 -19.43
C ASP A 398 21.00 1.85 -20.19
N ILE A 399 20.05 0.92 -20.20
CA ILE A 399 18.73 1.12 -20.81
C ILE A 399 18.00 2.27 -20.11
N PRO A 400 17.62 3.35 -20.78
CA PRO A 400 16.90 4.44 -20.15
C PRO A 400 15.51 3.99 -19.69
N ILE A 401 15.15 4.35 -18.47
CA ILE A 401 13.82 4.05 -17.94
C ILE A 401 12.79 4.95 -18.61
N SER A 402 11.78 4.35 -19.24
CA SER A 402 10.62 5.01 -19.83
C SER A 402 9.34 4.38 -19.27
N ALA A 403 8.93 4.85 -18.11
CA ALA A 403 7.78 4.33 -17.35
C ALA A 403 7.09 5.48 -16.62
N CYS A 404 5.76 5.51 -16.65
CA CYS A 404 4.98 6.58 -15.98
C CYS A 404 5.19 6.56 -14.47
N SER A 405 5.18 5.37 -13.88
CA SER A 405 5.40 5.15 -12.46
C SER A 405 6.37 4.01 -12.22
N LEU A 406 7.24 4.18 -11.23
CA LEU A 406 8.16 3.13 -10.81
C LEU A 406 7.42 2.08 -9.97
N PRO A 407 7.95 0.86 -9.86
CA PRO A 407 7.43 -0.17 -8.96
C PRO A 407 7.36 0.36 -7.52
N CYS A 408 6.28 0.04 -6.81
CA CYS A 408 6.12 0.43 -5.42
C CYS A 408 7.04 -0.37 -4.50
N GLU A 409 7.51 0.27 -3.43
CA GLU A 409 8.28 -0.38 -2.38
C GLU A 409 7.43 -1.41 -1.61
N PRO A 410 8.06 -2.39 -0.94
CA PRO A 410 7.35 -3.35 -0.12
C PRO A 410 6.46 -2.67 0.92
N GLY A 411 5.19 -3.08 0.99
CA GLY A 411 4.21 -2.49 1.90
C GLY A 411 3.40 -1.34 1.33
N MET A 412 3.58 -1.02 0.06
CA MET A 412 2.79 -0.04 -0.67
C MET A 412 1.94 -0.69 -1.75
N ILE A 413 0.80 -0.09 -2.04
CA ILE A 413 -0.11 -0.46 -3.12
C ILE A 413 -0.10 0.57 -4.23
N LYS A 414 -0.50 0.16 -5.42
CA LYS A 414 -0.68 1.04 -6.58
C LYS A 414 -2.05 1.70 -6.54
N LYS A 415 -2.10 3.01 -6.46
CA LYS A 415 -3.33 3.79 -6.62
C LYS A 415 -3.32 4.42 -8.00
N GLN A 416 -4.16 3.94 -8.89
CA GLN A 416 -4.22 4.39 -10.27
C GLN A 416 -4.55 5.88 -10.34
N GLN A 417 -3.78 6.61 -11.17
CA GLN A 417 -3.96 8.04 -11.40
C GLN A 417 -4.02 8.32 -12.91
N GLY A 418 -5.20 8.39 -13.47
CA GLY A 418 -5.41 8.59 -14.91
C GLY A 418 -5.23 7.30 -15.70
N ASP A 419 -4.20 7.24 -16.57
CA ASP A 419 -3.91 6.08 -17.42
C ASP A 419 -3.52 4.83 -16.62
N THR A 420 -3.75 3.66 -17.20
CA THR A 420 -3.47 2.36 -16.54
C THR A 420 -2.01 2.16 -16.15
N CYS A 421 -1.08 2.80 -16.86
CA CYS A 421 0.36 2.74 -16.59
C CYS A 421 0.85 3.72 -15.53
N CYS A 422 -0.04 4.60 -15.03
CA CYS A 422 0.30 5.65 -14.09
C CYS A 422 -0.35 5.39 -12.74
N TRP A 423 0.46 5.26 -11.71
CA TRP A 423 0.01 5.07 -10.33
C TRP A 423 0.87 5.86 -9.36
N VAL A 424 0.27 6.15 -8.23
CA VAL A 424 0.98 6.65 -7.04
C VAL A 424 1.03 5.50 -6.05
N CYS A 425 2.17 5.34 -5.40
CA CYS A 425 2.32 4.36 -4.34
C CYS A 425 1.73 4.92 -3.05
N ASP A 426 0.76 4.19 -2.50
CA ASP A 426 0.10 4.51 -1.23
C ASP A 426 0.47 3.47 -0.18
N GLN A 427 0.79 3.92 1.03
CA GLN A 427 1.28 3.04 2.08
C GLN A 427 0.11 2.40 2.81
N CYS A 428 0.11 1.07 2.93
CA CYS A 428 -0.83 0.37 3.79
C CYS A 428 -0.67 0.80 5.24
N GLU A 429 -1.79 0.91 5.97
CA GLU A 429 -1.82 1.22 7.39
C GLU A 429 -0.95 0.25 8.20
N ALA A 430 -0.59 0.67 9.41
CA ALA A 430 0.34 -0.08 10.26
C ALA A 430 -0.13 -1.51 10.57
N TYR A 431 -1.44 -1.75 10.52
CA TYR A 431 -2.11 -3.03 10.84
C TYR A 431 -2.58 -3.80 9.59
N GLU A 432 -2.27 -3.28 8.39
CA GLU A 432 -2.65 -3.86 7.12
C GLU A 432 -1.47 -4.50 6.41
N PHE A 433 -1.76 -5.48 5.58
CA PHE A 433 -0.80 -6.09 4.65
C PHE A 433 -1.28 -5.91 3.21
N VAL A 434 -0.35 -5.98 2.28
CA VAL A 434 -0.61 -5.92 0.83
C VAL A 434 -1.24 -7.25 0.41
N TYR A 435 -2.53 -7.22 0.08
CA TYR A 435 -3.27 -8.39 -0.38
C TYR A 435 -3.03 -8.61 -1.88
N ASP A 436 -3.13 -7.56 -2.67
CA ASP A 436 -2.77 -7.51 -4.09
C ASP A 436 -2.11 -6.15 -4.42
N GLU A 437 -1.74 -5.94 -5.67
CA GLU A 437 -1.05 -4.71 -6.09
C GLU A 437 -1.86 -3.42 -5.86
N TYR A 438 -3.16 -3.51 -5.65
CA TYR A 438 -4.09 -2.36 -5.56
C TYR A 438 -4.79 -2.26 -4.21
N THR A 439 -4.75 -3.30 -3.37
CA THR A 439 -5.54 -3.33 -2.13
C THR A 439 -4.73 -3.74 -0.92
N CYS A 440 -4.92 -2.98 0.16
CA CYS A 440 -4.50 -3.35 1.50
C CYS A 440 -5.61 -4.11 2.20
N LYS A 441 -5.26 -5.07 3.06
CA LYS A 441 -6.21 -5.82 3.88
C LYS A 441 -5.79 -5.83 5.32
N ASP A 442 -6.75 -5.57 6.22
CA ASP A 442 -6.55 -5.65 7.66
C ASP A 442 -6.20 -7.09 8.08
N CYS A 443 -5.15 -7.26 8.86
CA CYS A 443 -4.76 -8.54 9.45
C CYS A 443 -5.80 -9.09 10.42
N GLY A 444 -6.69 -8.24 10.93
CA GLY A 444 -7.69 -8.61 11.93
C GLY A 444 -7.15 -8.63 13.36
N PRO A 445 -8.06 -8.76 14.34
CA PRO A 445 -7.70 -8.75 15.76
C PRO A 445 -6.84 -9.98 16.11
N GLY A 446 -5.71 -9.73 16.78
CA GLY A 446 -4.77 -10.78 17.19
C GLY A 446 -3.69 -11.12 16.18
N PHE A 447 -3.70 -10.50 15.01
CA PHE A 447 -2.68 -10.65 14.00
C PHE A 447 -2.01 -9.30 13.70
N TRP A 448 -0.77 -9.36 13.25
CA TRP A 448 0.02 -8.20 12.87
C TRP A 448 0.79 -8.49 11.59
N PRO A 449 0.95 -7.52 10.68
CA PRO A 449 1.67 -7.74 9.44
C PRO A 449 3.17 -7.97 9.69
N HIS A 450 3.78 -8.81 8.84
CA HIS A 450 5.22 -8.96 8.76
C HIS A 450 5.89 -7.64 8.36
N LEU A 451 7.21 -7.52 8.52
CA LEU A 451 7.97 -6.32 8.15
C LEU A 451 7.87 -5.99 6.66
N ASP A 452 7.77 -7.01 5.81
CA ASP A 452 7.59 -6.91 4.36
C ASP A 452 6.14 -6.65 3.95
N LYS A 453 5.22 -6.62 4.91
CA LYS A 453 3.77 -6.46 4.71
C LYS A 453 3.12 -7.39 3.68
N ARG A 454 3.73 -8.57 3.43
CA ARG A 454 3.17 -9.58 2.51
C ARG A 454 2.24 -10.58 3.17
N GLY A 455 2.08 -10.53 4.47
CA GLY A 455 1.22 -11.43 5.24
C GLY A 455 1.17 -11.05 6.70
N CYS A 456 0.37 -11.80 7.48
CA CYS A 456 0.16 -11.54 8.90
C CYS A 456 0.66 -12.70 9.75
N TYR A 457 1.22 -12.41 10.91
CA TYR A 457 1.58 -13.38 11.93
C TYR A 457 0.75 -13.18 13.17
N GLN A 458 0.56 -14.26 13.94
CA GLN A 458 -0.20 -14.21 15.18
C GLN A 458 0.62 -13.53 16.29
N LEU A 459 0.01 -12.55 16.94
CA LEU A 459 0.63 -11.87 18.07
C LEU A 459 0.78 -12.82 19.28
N PRO A 460 1.88 -12.71 20.05
CA PRO A 460 2.07 -13.50 21.26
C PRO A 460 1.01 -13.12 22.31
N ILE A 461 0.38 -14.17 22.88
CA ILE A 461 -0.63 -14.01 23.94
C ILE A 461 0.04 -13.53 25.21
N LYS A 462 -0.38 -12.38 25.72
CA LYS A 462 0.09 -11.82 26.98
C LYS A 462 -0.80 -12.27 28.14
N HIS A 463 -0.20 -12.60 29.24
CA HIS A 463 -0.82 -12.82 30.54
C HIS A 463 0.15 -12.32 31.62
N ILE A 464 -0.32 -12.12 32.86
CA ILE A 464 0.53 -11.67 33.96
C ILE A 464 1.57 -12.75 34.24
N ARG A 465 2.84 -12.37 34.14
CA ARG A 465 3.95 -13.28 34.45
C ARG A 465 4.30 -13.14 35.92
N TRP A 466 4.60 -14.25 36.62
CA TRP A 466 5.02 -14.26 38.02
C TRP A 466 6.27 -13.42 38.30
N SER A 467 7.11 -13.20 37.30
CA SER A 467 8.32 -12.35 37.38
C SER A 467 8.04 -10.85 37.22
N SER A 468 6.80 -10.46 36.91
CA SER A 468 6.42 -9.05 36.73
C SER A 468 6.28 -8.39 38.13
N ALA A 469 6.68 -7.09 38.22
CA ALA A 469 6.46 -6.28 39.42
C ALA A 469 4.96 -6.23 39.83
N PHE A 470 4.06 -6.28 38.85
CA PHE A 470 2.60 -6.32 39.05
C PHE A 470 2.11 -7.60 39.76
N ALA A 471 2.87 -8.70 39.64
CA ALA A 471 2.56 -9.96 40.36
C ALA A 471 3.34 -10.07 41.65
N ILE A 472 4.61 -9.69 41.71
CA ILE A 472 5.48 -9.84 42.86
C ILE A 472 4.96 -9.03 44.06
N ALA A 473 4.59 -7.76 43.84
CA ALA A 473 4.15 -6.89 44.94
C ALA A 473 2.94 -7.44 45.71
N PRO A 474 1.79 -7.78 45.06
CA PRO A 474 0.66 -8.36 45.82
C PRO A 474 0.94 -9.77 46.37
N ALA A 475 1.78 -10.57 45.70
CA ALA A 475 2.18 -11.89 46.19
C ALA A 475 2.98 -11.80 47.49
N VAL A 476 3.94 -10.87 47.61
CA VAL A 476 4.72 -10.64 48.85
C VAL A 476 3.79 -10.20 49.98
N ILE A 477 2.89 -9.23 49.72
CA ILE A 477 1.92 -8.78 50.74
C ILE A 477 1.07 -9.96 51.22
N SER A 478 0.60 -10.79 50.32
CA SER A 478 -0.23 -11.96 50.67
C SER A 478 0.56 -13.05 51.41
N CYS A 479 1.83 -13.32 51.04
CA CYS A 479 2.68 -14.25 51.81
C CYS A 479 2.89 -13.78 53.24
N LEU A 480 3.25 -12.50 53.42
CA LEU A 480 3.38 -11.91 54.76
C LEU A 480 2.05 -11.97 55.53
N GLY A 481 0.92 -11.72 54.86
CA GLY A 481 -0.42 -11.83 55.42
C GLY A 481 -0.78 -13.25 55.87
N ILE A 482 -0.43 -14.26 55.05
CA ILE A 482 -0.63 -15.68 55.43
C ILE A 482 0.19 -16.05 56.65
N VAL A 483 1.48 -15.73 56.66
CA VAL A 483 2.37 -16.05 57.79
C VAL A 483 1.88 -15.39 59.08
N THR A 484 1.50 -14.09 59.02
CA THR A 484 0.98 -13.36 60.19
C THR A 484 -0.38 -13.91 60.64
N THR A 485 -1.27 -14.31 59.73
CA THR A 485 -2.56 -14.90 60.05
C THR A 485 -2.39 -16.25 60.75
N LEU A 486 -1.49 -17.11 60.22
CA LEU A 486 -1.20 -18.42 60.84
C LEU A 486 -0.53 -18.27 62.22
N ALA A 487 0.40 -17.31 62.36
CA ALA A 487 1.03 -17.00 63.64
C ALA A 487 -0.01 -16.54 64.66
N VAL A 488 -0.92 -15.64 64.29
CA VAL A 488 -2.03 -15.17 65.16
C VAL A 488 -2.95 -16.32 65.52
N ALA A 489 -3.32 -17.16 64.52
CA ALA A 489 -4.19 -18.32 64.76
C ALA A 489 -3.56 -19.32 65.77
N CYS A 490 -2.26 -19.63 65.54
CA CYS A 490 -1.49 -20.53 66.41
C CYS A 490 -1.44 -19.96 67.85
N LEU A 491 -1.13 -18.70 68.04
CA LEU A 491 -1.05 -18.03 69.31
C LEU A 491 -2.39 -18.02 70.07
N LEU A 492 -3.51 -17.72 69.41
CA LEU A 492 -4.86 -17.77 69.94
C LEU A 492 -5.32 -19.18 70.26
N PHE A 493 -4.87 -20.19 69.51
CA PHE A 493 -5.16 -21.59 69.76
C PHE A 493 -4.41 -22.08 70.99
N GLN A 494 -3.12 -21.75 71.12
CA GLN A 494 -2.33 -22.06 72.33
C GLN A 494 -2.95 -21.44 73.63
N HIS A 495 -3.49 -20.21 73.58
CA HIS A 495 -4.04 -19.46 74.65
C HIS A 495 -5.60 -19.47 74.71
N ARG A 496 -6.23 -20.48 74.12
CA ARG A 496 -7.69 -20.58 73.93
C ARG A 496 -8.53 -20.51 75.21
N ASP A 497 -7.96 -20.86 76.27
CA ASP A 497 -8.64 -20.92 77.58
C ASP A 497 -8.56 -19.66 78.44
N THR A 498 -7.77 -18.67 77.93
CA THR A 498 -7.61 -17.38 78.62
C THR A 498 -8.87 -16.50 78.52
N PRO A 499 -9.07 -15.60 79.47
CA PRO A 499 -10.26 -14.74 79.53
C PRO A 499 -10.42 -13.85 78.26
N VAL A 500 -9.33 -13.34 77.74
CA VAL A 500 -9.33 -12.46 76.52
C VAL A 500 -9.82 -13.18 75.30
N VAL A 501 -9.38 -14.43 75.09
CA VAL A 501 -9.80 -15.24 73.95
C VAL A 501 -11.23 -15.72 74.08
N ARG A 502 -11.66 -16.12 75.26
CA ARG A 502 -13.07 -16.51 75.63
C ARG A 502 -14.02 -15.34 75.43
N ALA A 503 -13.64 -14.11 75.78
CA ALA A 503 -14.47 -12.91 75.63
C ALA A 503 -14.66 -12.55 74.16
N SER A 504 -13.67 -12.82 73.30
CA SER A 504 -13.71 -12.56 71.85
C SER A 504 -14.61 -13.52 71.04
N GLY A 505 -15.05 -14.65 71.64
CA GLY A 505 -15.87 -15.71 70.98
C GLY A 505 -14.97 -16.55 70.01
N ARG A 506 -14.54 -17.71 70.57
CA ARG A 506 -13.55 -18.59 69.90
C ARG A 506 -13.96 -19.00 68.51
N GLU A 507 -15.21 -19.40 68.38
CA GLU A 507 -15.77 -19.95 67.12
C GLU A 507 -15.84 -18.88 66.05
N LEU A 508 -16.37 -17.69 66.27
CA LEU A 508 -16.43 -16.58 65.29
C LEU A 508 -15.06 -16.05 65.01
N THR A 509 -14.10 -16.16 65.93
CA THR A 509 -12.69 -15.77 65.63
C THR A 509 -12.02 -16.73 64.69
N ALA A 510 -12.30 -18.04 64.77
CA ALA A 510 -11.79 -19.04 63.84
C ALA A 510 -12.38 -18.83 62.46
N ILE A 511 -13.68 -18.59 62.33
CA ILE A 511 -14.32 -18.28 61.03
C ILE A 511 -13.70 -17.02 60.38
N LEU A 512 -13.49 -15.97 61.17
CA LEU A 512 -12.91 -14.72 60.72
C LEU A 512 -11.46 -14.89 60.24
N LEU A 513 -10.61 -15.61 60.98
CA LEU A 513 -9.23 -15.90 60.58
C LEU A 513 -9.17 -16.81 59.34
N ALA A 514 -10.07 -17.78 59.23
CA ALA A 514 -10.20 -18.61 58.05
C ALA A 514 -10.59 -17.75 56.82
N GLY A 515 -11.55 -16.82 56.94
CA GLY A 515 -11.94 -15.89 55.90
C GLY A 515 -10.79 -14.99 55.47
N VAL A 516 -10.01 -14.44 56.44
CA VAL A 516 -8.81 -13.62 56.17
C VAL A 516 -7.74 -14.43 55.40
N LEU A 517 -7.51 -15.70 55.81
CA LEU A 517 -6.58 -16.59 55.11
C LEU A 517 -6.99 -16.83 53.65
N VAL A 518 -8.29 -17.10 53.44
CA VAL A 518 -8.81 -17.31 52.06
C VAL A 518 -8.70 -16.03 51.21
N CYS A 519 -8.86 -14.83 51.84
CA CYS A 519 -8.62 -13.56 51.10
C CYS A 519 -7.19 -13.48 50.53
N TYR A 520 -6.17 -13.84 51.31
CA TYR A 520 -4.79 -13.86 50.84
C TYR A 520 -4.54 -14.95 49.80
N LEU A 521 -5.14 -16.13 49.95
CA LEU A 521 -5.03 -17.22 48.97
C LEU A 521 -5.66 -16.83 47.61
N ASN A 522 -6.73 -16.04 47.63
CA ASN A 522 -7.37 -15.54 46.40
C ASN A 522 -6.44 -14.67 45.58
N THR A 523 -5.46 -13.98 46.18
CA THR A 523 -4.44 -13.21 45.42
C THR A 523 -3.65 -14.11 44.48
N PHE A 524 -3.26 -15.31 44.91
CA PHE A 524 -2.54 -16.27 44.06
C PHE A 524 -3.41 -16.83 42.94
N LEU A 525 -4.71 -17.02 43.20
CA LEU A 525 -5.68 -17.44 42.19
C LEU A 525 -5.84 -16.35 41.12
N LEU A 526 -5.90 -15.07 41.54
CA LEU A 526 -6.03 -13.93 40.60
C LEU A 526 -4.77 -13.71 39.73
N LEU A 527 -3.58 -14.06 40.24
CA LEU A 527 -2.32 -13.97 39.56
C LEU A 527 -2.01 -15.21 38.69
N ALA A 528 -2.71 -16.31 38.91
CA ALA A 528 -2.53 -17.55 38.14
C ALA A 528 -2.97 -17.38 36.67
N THR A 529 -2.40 -18.17 35.77
CA THR A 529 -2.79 -18.19 34.35
C THR A 529 -4.29 -18.48 34.22
N PRO A 530 -5.05 -17.68 33.47
CA PRO A 530 -6.47 -17.89 33.26
C PRO A 530 -6.74 -19.26 32.61
N THR A 531 -7.43 -20.11 33.36
CA THR A 531 -8.00 -21.37 32.88
C THR A 531 -9.46 -21.44 33.32
N THR A 532 -10.26 -22.32 32.77
CA THR A 532 -11.66 -22.45 33.16
C THR A 532 -11.79 -22.65 34.67
N ALA A 533 -10.96 -23.53 35.27
CA ALA A 533 -10.95 -23.80 36.70
C ALA A 533 -10.54 -22.58 37.53
N THR A 534 -9.46 -21.89 37.16
CA THR A 534 -9.02 -20.70 37.89
C THR A 534 -10.05 -19.58 37.79
N CYS A 535 -10.73 -19.40 36.68
CA CYS A 535 -11.76 -18.38 36.48
C CYS A 535 -13.00 -18.65 37.37
N VAL A 536 -13.40 -19.91 37.52
CA VAL A 536 -14.48 -20.33 38.47
C VAL A 536 -14.05 -20.04 39.90
N LEU A 537 -12.86 -20.50 40.32
CA LEU A 537 -12.35 -20.32 41.66
C LEU A 537 -12.15 -18.84 42.04
N GLN A 538 -11.69 -18.00 41.10
CA GLN A 538 -11.57 -16.55 41.31
C GLN A 538 -12.93 -15.92 41.63
N ARG A 539 -13.98 -16.26 40.84
CA ARG A 539 -15.31 -15.69 41.02
C ARG A 539 -15.94 -16.04 42.34
N PHE A 540 -15.92 -17.34 42.70
CA PHE A 540 -16.46 -17.81 43.98
C PHE A 540 -15.58 -17.45 45.15
N GLY A 541 -14.26 -17.57 45.01
CA GLY A 541 -13.30 -17.39 46.11
C GLY A 541 -13.36 -15.99 46.71
N VAL A 542 -13.45 -14.95 45.90
CA VAL A 542 -13.55 -13.55 46.37
C VAL A 542 -14.85 -13.32 47.11
N GLY A 543 -15.99 -13.79 46.61
CA GLY A 543 -17.28 -13.64 47.24
C GLY A 543 -17.36 -14.35 48.61
N VAL A 544 -17.02 -15.62 48.67
CA VAL A 544 -17.04 -16.44 49.86
C VAL A 544 -16.09 -15.93 50.96
N SER A 545 -14.87 -15.51 50.57
CA SER A 545 -13.90 -15.00 51.57
C SER A 545 -14.39 -13.72 52.26
N PHE A 546 -14.98 -12.79 51.53
CA PHE A 546 -15.54 -11.57 52.09
C PHE A 546 -16.80 -11.82 52.91
N SER A 547 -17.69 -12.70 52.46
CA SER A 547 -18.86 -13.11 53.25
C SER A 547 -18.46 -13.75 54.60
N ALA A 548 -17.39 -14.57 54.61
CA ALA A 548 -16.87 -15.14 55.84
C ALA A 548 -16.33 -14.06 56.79
N VAL A 549 -15.56 -13.09 56.28
CA VAL A 549 -15.00 -12.01 57.09
C VAL A 549 -16.09 -11.07 57.60
N TYR A 550 -16.92 -10.51 56.70
CA TYR A 550 -17.91 -9.49 57.07
C TYR A 550 -19.16 -10.09 57.74
N GLY A 551 -19.54 -11.30 57.36
CA GLY A 551 -20.60 -12.05 58.04
C GLY A 551 -20.23 -12.38 59.51
N ALA A 552 -18.99 -12.79 59.79
CA ALA A 552 -18.49 -12.99 61.13
C ALA A 552 -18.42 -11.68 61.94
N LEU A 553 -17.96 -10.57 61.27
CA LEU A 553 -17.94 -9.25 61.92
C LEU A 553 -19.33 -8.73 62.24
N LEU A 554 -20.29 -8.85 61.33
CA LEU A 554 -21.68 -8.47 61.54
C LEU A 554 -22.29 -9.28 62.70
N THR A 555 -22.04 -10.58 62.76
CA THR A 555 -22.53 -11.45 63.81
C THR A 555 -21.95 -11.05 65.19
N LYS A 556 -20.65 -10.69 65.24
CA LYS A 556 -20.02 -10.18 66.47
C LYS A 556 -20.63 -8.85 66.90
N THR A 557 -20.79 -7.87 66.05
CA THR A 557 -21.36 -6.56 66.37
C THR A 557 -22.83 -6.66 66.77
N ASN A 558 -23.61 -7.50 66.10
CA ASN A 558 -25.00 -7.77 66.44
C ASN A 558 -25.11 -8.43 67.73
N ARG A 559 -24.22 -9.38 68.09
CA ARG A 559 -24.16 -9.99 69.47
C ARG A 559 -23.94 -8.95 70.53
N ILE A 560 -22.95 -8.07 70.34
CA ILE A 560 -22.63 -6.97 71.25
C ILE A 560 -23.85 -6.04 71.44
N ALA A 561 -24.43 -5.60 70.33
CA ALA A 561 -25.61 -4.73 70.25
C ALA A 561 -26.79 -5.33 71.05
N ARG A 562 -27.10 -6.61 70.85
CA ARG A 562 -28.20 -7.31 71.52
C ARG A 562 -27.96 -7.48 73.06
N ILE A 563 -26.71 -7.75 73.43
CA ILE A 563 -26.37 -7.86 74.88
C ILE A 563 -26.64 -6.53 75.57
N PHE A 564 -26.25 -5.41 75.02
CA PHE A 564 -26.40 -4.10 75.67
C PHE A 564 -27.80 -3.52 75.52
N ASP A 565 -28.52 -3.73 74.41
CA ASP A 565 -29.91 -3.33 74.28
C ASP A 565 -30.87 -4.09 75.27
N SER A 566 -30.62 -5.38 75.40
CA SER A 566 -31.35 -6.18 76.38
C SER A 566 -30.99 -5.83 77.87
N ALA A 567 -29.69 -5.55 78.12
CA ALA A 567 -29.29 -5.17 79.50
C ALA A 567 -29.87 -3.81 79.95
N SER A 568 -30.22 -2.93 79.02
CA SER A 568 -30.88 -1.65 79.29
C SER A 568 -32.39 -1.75 79.48
N ARG A 569 -33.03 -2.84 79.00
CA ARG A 569 -34.51 -2.99 79.05
C ARG A 569 -35.03 -4.08 79.99
N SER A 570 -34.28 -5.13 80.27
CA SER A 570 -34.73 -6.30 81.00
C SER A 570 -33.56 -7.14 81.55
N ALA A 571 -33.77 -7.79 82.68
CA ALA A 571 -32.83 -8.74 83.33
C ALA A 571 -32.86 -10.14 82.66
N VAL A 572 -33.67 -10.34 81.65
CA VAL A 572 -33.80 -11.62 80.91
C VAL A 572 -32.71 -11.77 79.89
N ARG A 573 -32.08 -12.97 79.84
CA ARG A 573 -31.04 -13.31 78.90
C ARG A 573 -31.59 -13.27 77.44
N PRO A 574 -30.99 -12.48 76.54
CA PRO A 574 -31.46 -12.40 75.17
C PRO A 574 -31.36 -13.74 74.42
N ARG A 575 -32.31 -14.01 73.55
CA ARG A 575 -32.27 -15.20 72.67
C ARG A 575 -31.14 -15.10 71.67
N TYR A 576 -30.57 -16.21 71.15
CA TYR A 576 -29.56 -16.33 70.11
C TYR A 576 -28.15 -15.78 70.39
N ILE A 577 -27.72 -15.80 71.70
CA ILE A 577 -26.39 -15.40 72.18
C ILE A 577 -25.45 -16.59 72.37
N SER A 578 -25.96 -17.85 72.31
CA SER A 578 -25.15 -19.05 72.51
C SER A 578 -24.09 -19.15 71.44
N PRO A 579 -22.90 -19.73 71.65
CA PRO A 579 -21.85 -19.94 70.62
C PRO A 579 -22.37 -20.63 69.39
N THR A 580 -23.18 -21.70 69.61
CA THR A 580 -23.77 -22.47 68.47
C THR A 580 -24.69 -21.60 67.62
N SER A 581 -25.57 -20.78 68.24
CA SER A 581 -26.47 -19.88 67.46
C SER A 581 -25.68 -18.82 66.69
N GLN A 582 -24.56 -18.33 67.20
CA GLN A 582 -23.73 -17.36 66.56
C GLN A 582 -23.01 -17.98 65.38
N VAL A 583 -22.53 -19.21 65.47
CA VAL A 583 -21.94 -19.96 64.34
C VAL A 583 -23.00 -20.24 63.30
N CYS A 584 -24.23 -20.68 63.72
CA CYS A 584 -25.34 -20.90 62.80
C CYS A 584 -25.72 -19.59 62.02
N ILE A 585 -25.77 -18.43 62.75
CA ILE A 585 -26.04 -17.14 62.07
C ILE A 585 -24.92 -16.75 61.14
N ALA A 586 -23.64 -16.89 61.55
CA ALA A 586 -22.51 -16.60 60.65
C ALA A 586 -22.50 -17.59 59.48
N ALA A 587 -22.70 -18.87 59.73
CA ALA A 587 -22.80 -19.87 58.64
C ALA A 587 -23.99 -19.60 57.74
N ALA A 588 -25.14 -19.17 58.26
CA ALA A 588 -26.27 -18.76 57.42
C ALA A 588 -25.95 -17.54 56.53
N LEU A 589 -25.25 -16.53 57.07
CA LEU A 589 -24.80 -15.36 56.27
C LEU A 589 -23.77 -15.74 55.23
N ILE A 590 -22.90 -16.72 55.50
CA ILE A 590 -21.94 -17.26 54.53
C ILE A 590 -22.69 -18.16 53.55
N ALA A 591 -23.58 -19.05 54.06
CA ALA A 591 -24.36 -19.98 53.29
C ALA A 591 -25.42 -19.29 52.40
N PHE A 592 -25.90 -18.10 52.78
CA PHE A 592 -26.78 -17.30 51.92
C PHE A 592 -26.10 -17.02 50.60
N GLN A 593 -24.79 -17.10 50.56
CA GLN A 593 -24.01 -17.08 49.31
C GLN A 593 -23.80 -18.49 48.72
N THR A 594 -23.96 -19.59 49.50
CA THR A 594 -23.59 -20.97 49.10
C THR A 594 -24.71 -22.01 49.15
N ASP A 595 -25.92 -21.75 49.73
CA ASP A 595 -26.88 -22.81 50.10
C ASP A 595 -28.12 -22.96 49.22
N ARG A 596 -28.67 -24.18 49.26
CA ARG A 596 -29.57 -24.85 48.35
C ARG A 596 -31.04 -24.36 48.35
N ASP A 597 -31.50 -23.68 49.44
CA ASP A 597 -32.91 -23.33 49.63
C ASP A 597 -33.19 -21.83 49.91
N GLY A 598 -32.16 -20.97 49.86
CA GLY A 598 -32.30 -19.54 50.15
C GLY A 598 -31.90 -18.65 48.98
N PHE A 599 -32.85 -18.19 48.27
CA PHE A 599 -32.81 -17.11 47.28
C PHE A 599 -31.84 -15.96 47.65
N PRO A 600 -31.21 -15.20 46.72
CA PRO A 600 -31.12 -15.15 45.27
C PRO A 600 -29.70 -15.18 44.68
N GLU A 601 -28.58 -15.19 45.51
CA GLU A 601 -27.23 -15.01 44.97
C GLU A 601 -26.64 -16.27 44.35
N VAL A 602 -26.92 -17.47 44.88
CA VAL A 602 -26.51 -18.73 44.19
C VAL A 602 -27.27 -18.89 42.90
N VAL A 603 -28.58 -18.58 42.93
CA VAL A 603 -29.42 -18.56 41.73
C VAL A 603 -28.93 -17.49 40.75
N LEU A 604 -28.59 -16.29 41.22
CA LEU A 604 -28.03 -15.21 40.41
C LEU A 604 -26.66 -15.63 39.84
N THR A 605 -25.79 -16.26 40.61
CA THR A 605 -24.49 -16.76 40.14
C THR A 605 -24.64 -17.93 39.21
N LEU A 606 -25.59 -18.83 39.44
CA LEU A 606 -25.93 -19.92 38.49
C LEU A 606 -26.56 -19.37 37.25
N ILE A 607 -27.50 -18.43 37.35
CA ILE A 607 -28.07 -17.75 36.19
C ILE A 607 -26.94 -17.04 35.39
N TRP A 608 -26.00 -16.37 36.10
CA TRP A 608 -24.86 -15.74 35.43
C TRP A 608 -23.89 -16.76 34.86
N MET A 609 -23.70 -17.94 35.46
CA MET A 609 -22.91 -19.02 34.85
C MET A 609 -23.55 -19.58 33.58
N ILE A 610 -24.87 -19.47 33.45
CA ILE A 610 -25.61 -19.84 32.23
C ILE A 610 -25.46 -18.73 31.18
N ILE A 611 -25.56 -17.46 31.60
CA ILE A 611 -25.47 -16.30 30.72
C ILE A 611 -24.01 -16.07 30.26
N GLU A 612 -23.06 -16.17 31.21
CA GLU A 612 -21.63 -16.02 31.01
C GLU A 612 -20.90 -17.30 31.40
N PRO A 613 -20.85 -18.33 30.54
CA PRO A 613 -20.20 -19.59 30.88
C PRO A 613 -18.74 -19.36 31.28
N PRO A 614 -18.26 -20.01 32.35
CA PRO A 614 -16.91 -19.86 32.82
C PRO A 614 -15.93 -20.36 31.76
N GLY A 615 -15.01 -19.53 31.36
CA GLY A 615 -14.04 -19.81 30.34
C GLY A 615 -13.00 -18.72 30.24
N THR A 616 -12.17 -18.80 29.22
CA THR A 616 -11.19 -17.78 28.89
C THR A 616 -11.61 -17.08 27.62
N ARG A 617 -11.32 -15.79 27.51
CA ARG A 617 -11.52 -15.02 26.30
C ARG A 617 -10.27 -14.21 25.97
N TYR A 618 -10.06 -13.99 24.66
CA TYR A 618 -9.06 -13.06 24.19
C TYR A 618 -9.65 -11.64 24.22
N SER A 619 -8.87 -10.70 24.72
CA SER A 619 -9.20 -9.28 24.75
C SER A 619 -8.16 -8.52 23.94
N TYR A 620 -8.61 -7.57 23.16
CA TYR A 620 -7.80 -6.76 22.26
C TYR A 620 -7.92 -5.28 22.68
N PRO A 621 -7.26 -4.87 23.80
CA PRO A 621 -7.34 -3.47 24.25
C PRO A 621 -6.68 -2.50 23.26
N ASP A 622 -5.71 -3.00 22.52
CA ASP A 622 -5.04 -2.35 21.40
C ASP A 622 -4.80 -3.40 20.31
N ARG A 623 -4.71 -2.98 19.07
CA ARG A 623 -4.45 -3.87 17.91
C ARG A 623 -3.14 -4.65 18.01
N ARG A 624 -2.17 -4.14 18.81
CA ARG A 624 -0.84 -4.78 19.02
C ARG A 624 -0.80 -5.75 20.18
N GLN A 625 -1.90 -5.94 20.90
CA GLN A 625 -1.89 -6.72 22.14
C GLN A 625 -3.04 -7.71 22.18
N VAL A 626 -2.69 -8.95 22.46
CA VAL A 626 -3.63 -10.04 22.72
C VAL A 626 -3.47 -10.42 24.18
N ILE A 627 -4.52 -10.22 24.97
CA ILE A 627 -4.53 -10.54 26.41
C ILE A 627 -5.51 -11.69 26.63
N LEU A 628 -5.02 -12.74 27.32
CA LEU A 628 -5.86 -13.81 27.79
C LEU A 628 -6.43 -13.43 29.16
N LYS A 629 -7.76 -13.36 29.28
CA LYS A 629 -8.45 -13.09 30.53
C LYS A 629 -9.66 -14.02 30.74
N CYS A 630 -10.14 -14.08 31.98
CA CYS A 630 -11.37 -14.80 32.27
C CYS A 630 -12.56 -14.17 31.55
N ASN A 631 -13.51 -15.00 31.10
CA ASN A 631 -14.74 -14.55 30.47
C ASN A 631 -15.71 -14.01 31.53
N ILE A 632 -15.37 -12.88 32.12
CA ILE A 632 -16.18 -12.19 33.15
C ILE A 632 -16.23 -10.73 32.69
N GLN A 633 -17.44 -10.17 32.57
CA GLN A 633 -17.62 -8.74 32.33
C GLN A 633 -17.36 -7.99 33.64
N ASP A 634 -16.71 -6.82 33.57
CA ASP A 634 -16.34 -6.03 34.76
C ASP A 634 -17.56 -5.61 35.58
N MET A 635 -18.69 -5.28 34.93
CA MET A 635 -19.95 -4.98 35.60
C MET A 635 -20.56 -6.20 36.30
N SER A 636 -20.49 -7.36 35.65
CA SER A 636 -20.96 -8.63 36.24
C SER A 636 -20.19 -8.99 37.51
N PHE A 637 -18.86 -8.74 37.52
CA PHE A 637 -18.04 -8.90 38.73
C PHE A 637 -18.47 -7.97 39.88
N LEU A 638 -18.71 -6.68 39.58
CA LEU A 638 -19.17 -5.73 40.62
C LEU A 638 -20.53 -6.08 41.17
N PHE A 639 -21.50 -6.48 40.34
CA PHE A 639 -22.82 -6.91 40.84
C PHE A 639 -22.72 -8.12 41.74
N SER A 640 -21.77 -9.04 41.49
CA SER A 640 -21.52 -10.20 42.35
C SER A 640 -20.96 -9.81 43.72
N GLN A 641 -20.38 -8.61 43.86
CA GLN A 641 -19.91 -8.10 45.17
C GLN A 641 -20.93 -7.23 45.92
N LEU A 642 -22.11 -6.98 45.34
CA LEU A 642 -23.14 -6.11 45.95
C LEU A 642 -23.58 -6.62 47.31
N TYR A 643 -23.74 -7.96 47.48
CA TYR A 643 -24.06 -8.56 48.79
C TYR A 643 -22.97 -8.27 49.81
N ASN A 644 -21.70 -8.41 49.49
CA ASN A 644 -20.59 -8.12 50.38
C ASN A 644 -20.54 -6.63 50.74
N ALA A 645 -20.83 -5.74 49.79
CA ALA A 645 -20.96 -4.30 50.05
C ALA A 645 -22.10 -4.01 51.04
N LEU A 646 -23.26 -4.70 50.92
CA LEU A 646 -24.36 -4.62 51.86
C LEU A 646 -23.95 -5.10 53.26
N LEU A 647 -23.24 -6.24 53.38
CA LEU A 647 -22.69 -6.72 54.64
C LEU A 647 -21.76 -5.71 55.31
N ILE A 648 -20.87 -5.07 54.54
CA ILE A 648 -19.97 -4.00 55.00
C ILE A 648 -20.80 -2.82 55.53
N LEU A 649 -21.79 -2.36 54.78
CA LEU A 649 -22.65 -1.23 55.16
C LEU A 649 -23.43 -1.52 56.44
N VAL A 650 -24.11 -2.66 56.52
CA VAL A 650 -24.85 -3.06 57.71
C VAL A 650 -23.93 -3.23 58.92
N SER A 651 -22.75 -3.85 58.74
CA SER A 651 -21.76 -3.99 59.84
C SER A 651 -21.28 -2.62 60.32
N THR A 652 -21.07 -1.66 59.40
CA THR A 652 -20.68 -0.28 59.72
C THR A 652 -21.77 0.42 60.52
N VAL A 653 -23.05 0.31 60.18
CA VAL A 653 -24.19 0.86 60.93
C VAL A 653 -24.25 0.28 62.33
N TYR A 654 -24.11 -1.04 62.48
CA TYR A 654 -24.06 -1.67 63.78
C TYR A 654 -22.82 -1.25 64.57
N ALA A 655 -21.67 -1.11 63.99
CA ALA A 655 -20.46 -0.64 64.66
C ALA A 655 -20.61 0.82 65.15
N VAL A 656 -21.24 1.71 64.38
CA VAL A 656 -21.59 3.06 64.85
C VAL A 656 -22.57 3.07 66.00
N LYS A 657 -23.63 2.24 65.92
CA LYS A 657 -24.64 2.07 67.01
C LYS A 657 -24.00 1.60 68.28
N THR A 658 -22.98 0.74 68.23
CA THR A 658 -22.31 0.15 69.41
C THR A 658 -21.13 1.01 69.95
N ARG A 659 -20.81 2.16 69.31
CA ARG A 659 -19.70 3.02 69.71
C ARG A 659 -19.77 3.62 71.10
N ARG A 660 -20.97 3.80 71.68
CA ARG A 660 -21.23 4.41 73.02
C ARG A 660 -21.16 3.42 74.17
N ILE A 661 -20.68 2.20 73.99
CA ILE A 661 -20.59 1.14 74.99
C ILE A 661 -19.36 1.38 75.89
N PRO A 662 -19.43 1.15 77.23
CA PRO A 662 -18.37 1.40 78.20
C PRO A 662 -17.05 0.67 77.87
N GLU A 663 -15.92 1.23 78.39
CA GLU A 663 -14.54 0.87 78.06
C GLU A 663 -14.09 -0.56 78.29
N ASN A 664 -14.81 -1.32 79.15
CA ASN A 664 -14.46 -2.73 79.42
C ASN A 664 -14.74 -3.70 78.29
N PHE A 665 -15.35 -3.21 77.17
CA PHE A 665 -15.64 -3.95 75.95
C PHE A 665 -15.10 -3.25 74.68
N ASN A 666 -13.79 -2.95 74.73
CA ASN A 666 -13.11 -2.22 73.64
C ASN A 666 -13.18 -2.84 72.19
N GLU A 667 -13.70 -4.09 72.05
CA GLU A 667 -13.72 -4.78 70.73
C GLU A 667 -14.58 -4.05 69.72
N SER A 668 -15.68 -3.38 70.11
CA SER A 668 -16.54 -2.62 69.16
C SER A 668 -15.88 -1.40 68.52
N LYS A 669 -14.93 -0.71 69.22
CA LYS A 669 -14.16 0.40 68.72
C LYS A 669 -13.25 -0.07 67.58
N PHE A 670 -12.54 -1.20 67.71
CA PHE A 670 -11.67 -1.79 66.71
C PHE A 670 -12.43 -2.31 65.52
N ILE A 671 -13.60 -2.93 65.71
CA ILE A 671 -14.49 -3.34 64.63
C ILE A 671 -14.98 -2.12 63.85
N GLY A 672 -15.35 -1.04 64.52
CA GLY A 672 -15.76 0.21 63.92
C GLY A 672 -14.66 0.82 63.02
N PHE A 673 -13.42 0.86 63.54
CA PHE A 673 -12.28 1.34 62.79
C PHE A 673 -11.99 0.47 61.54
N THR A 674 -12.03 -0.87 61.73
CA THR A 674 -11.89 -1.80 60.61
C THR A 674 -12.91 -1.53 59.50
N MET A 675 -14.20 -1.34 59.87
CA MET A 675 -15.26 -1.08 58.89
C MET A 675 -15.05 0.24 58.15
N TYR A 676 -14.71 1.32 58.86
CA TYR A 676 -14.41 2.61 58.21
C TYR A 676 -13.27 2.51 57.19
N THR A 677 -12.16 1.89 57.60
CA THR A 677 -10.98 1.74 56.73
C THR A 677 -11.31 0.88 55.50
N THR A 678 -12.07 -0.19 55.70
CA THR A 678 -12.53 -1.05 54.59
C THR A 678 -13.41 -0.27 53.59
N CYS A 679 -14.36 0.55 54.08
CA CYS A 679 -15.16 1.39 53.19
C CYS A 679 -14.30 2.33 52.35
N ILE A 680 -13.27 2.95 52.96
CA ILE A 680 -12.34 3.84 52.24
C ILE A 680 -11.57 3.07 51.18
N ILE A 681 -11.06 1.86 51.47
CA ILE A 681 -10.34 1.01 50.52
C ILE A 681 -11.24 0.70 49.32
N TRP A 682 -12.49 0.31 49.53
CA TRP A 682 -13.42 -0.02 48.46
C TRP A 682 -13.88 1.20 47.66
N LEU A 683 -14.07 2.36 48.30
CA LEU A 683 -14.35 3.61 47.65
C LEU A 683 -13.20 4.06 46.74
N ALA A 684 -11.96 3.83 47.15
CA ALA A 684 -10.78 4.13 46.31
C ALA A 684 -10.58 3.09 45.19
N PHE A 685 -10.89 1.81 45.46
CA PHE A 685 -10.74 0.72 44.51
C PHE A 685 -11.59 0.90 43.25
N VAL A 686 -12.89 1.23 43.41
CA VAL A 686 -13.83 1.28 42.27
C VAL A 686 -13.37 2.24 41.17
N PRO A 687 -13.08 3.53 41.40
CA PRO A 687 -12.63 4.44 40.34
C PRO A 687 -11.28 4.05 39.75
N ILE A 688 -10.36 3.49 40.55
CA ILE A 688 -9.05 3.04 40.01
C ILE A 688 -9.25 1.83 39.09
N TYR A 689 -10.07 0.86 39.50
CA TYR A 689 -10.33 -0.35 38.72
C TYR A 689 -10.95 -0.04 37.36
N PHE A 690 -11.93 0.87 37.29
CA PHE A 690 -12.54 1.29 36.03
C PHE A 690 -11.66 2.24 35.20
N GLY A 691 -10.95 3.15 35.86
CA GLY A 691 -10.04 4.09 35.17
C GLY A 691 -8.84 3.40 34.52
N THR A 692 -8.47 2.20 34.98
CA THR A 692 -7.35 1.41 34.44
C THR A 692 -7.81 0.27 33.51
N GLY A 693 -9.05 0.33 33.02
CA GLY A 693 -9.68 -0.76 32.25
C GLY A 693 -8.89 -1.22 31.00
N ASN A 694 -8.05 -0.34 30.41
CA ASN A 694 -7.18 -0.67 29.28
C ASN A 694 -5.87 -1.36 29.70
N ALA A 695 -5.46 -1.27 30.96
CA ALA A 695 -4.24 -1.87 31.51
C ALA A 695 -4.59 -3.05 32.41
N HIS A 696 -4.79 -4.22 31.80
CA HIS A 696 -5.22 -5.44 32.51
C HIS A 696 -4.33 -5.82 33.69
N GLU A 697 -3.01 -5.69 33.60
CA GLU A 697 -2.07 -6.00 34.68
C GLU A 697 -2.32 -5.09 35.89
N THR A 698 -2.52 -3.79 35.64
CA THR A 698 -2.82 -2.81 36.71
C THR A 698 -4.18 -3.09 37.36
N GLN A 699 -5.19 -3.44 36.55
CA GLN A 699 -6.54 -3.77 37.02
C GLN A 699 -6.54 -4.95 38.00
N ILE A 700 -5.88 -6.06 37.63
CA ILE A 700 -5.77 -7.24 38.52
C ILE A 700 -4.93 -6.93 39.76
N THR A 701 -3.79 -6.24 39.57
CA THR A 701 -2.93 -5.86 40.71
C THR A 701 -3.69 -5.02 41.72
N THR A 702 -4.48 -4.04 41.26
CA THR A 702 -5.31 -3.19 42.12
C THR A 702 -6.34 -4.00 42.90
N LEU A 703 -6.98 -4.99 42.24
CA LEU A 703 -7.92 -5.90 42.92
C LEU A 703 -7.21 -6.73 43.99
N CYS A 704 -6.06 -7.34 43.67
CA CYS A 704 -5.26 -8.12 44.62
C CYS A 704 -4.83 -7.29 45.84
N VAL A 705 -4.38 -6.06 45.61
CA VAL A 705 -3.98 -5.14 46.68
C VAL A 705 -5.18 -4.74 47.54
N ALA A 706 -6.33 -4.43 46.93
CA ALA A 706 -7.54 -4.08 47.68
C ALA A 706 -8.02 -5.22 48.60
N ILE A 707 -8.02 -6.47 48.10
CA ILE A 707 -8.36 -7.66 48.86
C ILE A 707 -7.37 -7.87 50.00
N SER A 708 -6.08 -7.88 49.71
CA SER A 708 -5.02 -8.11 50.70
C SER A 708 -4.98 -7.00 51.79
N LEU A 709 -5.22 -5.74 51.39
CA LEU A 709 -5.26 -4.62 52.32
C LEU A 709 -6.47 -4.70 53.26
N SER A 710 -7.66 -5.04 52.73
CA SER A 710 -8.87 -5.24 53.55
C SER A 710 -8.68 -6.38 54.57
N ALA A 711 -8.04 -7.48 54.16
CA ALA A 711 -7.69 -8.59 55.05
C ALA A 711 -6.67 -8.16 56.11
N SER A 712 -5.62 -7.40 55.71
CA SER A 712 -4.58 -6.91 56.62
C SER A 712 -5.14 -5.94 57.67
N VAL A 713 -6.00 -5.00 57.25
CA VAL A 713 -6.68 -4.07 58.17
C VAL A 713 -7.52 -4.86 59.19
N THR A 714 -8.26 -5.85 58.73
CA THR A 714 -9.06 -6.71 59.61
C THR A 714 -8.18 -7.46 60.62
N LEU A 715 -7.08 -8.06 60.13
CA LEU A 715 -6.14 -8.80 60.99
C LEU A 715 -5.48 -7.90 62.04
N VAL A 716 -4.91 -6.78 61.59
CA VAL A 716 -4.17 -5.87 62.47
C VAL A 716 -5.09 -5.19 63.49
N CYS A 717 -6.19 -4.58 63.04
CA CYS A 717 -7.04 -3.81 63.94
C CYS A 717 -7.74 -4.68 65.05
N LEU A 718 -8.13 -5.91 64.70
CA LEU A 718 -8.86 -6.75 65.60
C LEU A 718 -7.97 -7.61 66.53
N TYR A 719 -6.80 -8.00 66.03
CA TYR A 719 -5.98 -8.98 66.70
C TYR A 719 -4.71 -8.40 67.36
N SER A 720 -4.14 -7.29 66.86
CA SER A 720 -2.92 -6.71 67.42
C SER A 720 -3.11 -6.34 68.94
N PRO A 721 -4.26 -5.74 69.41
CA PRO A 721 -4.44 -5.45 70.77
C PRO A 721 -4.50 -6.72 71.61
N LYS A 722 -5.06 -7.81 71.09
CA LYS A 722 -5.18 -9.10 71.83
C LYS A 722 -3.85 -9.81 71.93
N VAL A 723 -3.09 -9.83 70.77
CA VAL A 723 -1.73 -10.37 70.72
C VAL A 723 -0.85 -9.60 71.75
N TYR A 724 -0.95 -8.26 71.75
CA TYR A 724 -0.21 -7.42 72.67
C TYR A 724 -0.48 -7.76 74.12
N ILE A 725 -1.76 -7.95 74.52
CA ILE A 725 -2.17 -8.36 75.91
C ILE A 725 -1.65 -9.76 76.24
N ILE A 726 -1.73 -10.72 75.31
CA ILE A 726 -1.31 -12.10 75.54
C ILE A 726 0.20 -12.21 75.70
N VAL A 727 0.98 -11.49 74.85
CA VAL A 727 2.44 -11.62 74.79
C VAL A 727 3.14 -10.69 75.79
N PHE A 728 2.72 -9.40 75.81
CA PHE A 728 3.44 -8.34 76.52
C PHE A 728 2.83 -7.95 77.88
N GLN A 729 1.51 -8.27 78.09
CA GLN A 729 0.84 -7.93 79.36
C GLN A 729 0.01 -9.10 79.88
N PRO A 730 0.63 -10.26 80.18
CA PRO A 730 -0.09 -11.46 80.59
C PRO A 730 -0.82 -11.26 81.94
N GLU A 731 -0.40 -10.34 82.77
CA GLU A 731 -1.03 -9.96 84.07
C GLU A 731 -2.45 -9.43 83.83
N LYS A 732 -2.71 -8.74 82.74
CA LYS A 732 -4.06 -8.26 82.38
C LYS A 732 -4.96 -9.37 81.88
N ASN A 733 -4.44 -10.53 81.52
CA ASN A 733 -5.16 -11.71 81.07
C ASN A 733 -5.62 -12.67 82.17
N ILE A 734 -5.47 -12.27 83.40
CA ILE A 734 -5.95 -13.04 84.54
C ILE A 734 -7.40 -12.64 84.95
N ARG A 735 -8.20 -13.58 85.33
CA ARG A 735 -9.60 -13.39 85.77
C ARG A 735 -9.58 -12.55 87.05
N GLY A 736 -9.68 -11.23 86.91
CA GLY A 736 -9.87 -10.36 88.06
C GLY A 736 -11.18 -10.73 88.81
N LYS A 737 -11.13 -10.95 90.07
CA LYS A 737 -12.29 -11.03 91.00
C LYS A 737 -13.07 -9.72 90.82
N VAL A 738 -14.19 -9.76 90.15
CA VAL A 738 -15.13 -8.64 90.08
C VAL A 738 -15.66 -8.49 91.49
N TYR A 739 -15.17 -7.51 92.29
CA TYR A 739 -15.83 -7.00 93.47
C TYR A 739 -17.13 -6.39 92.95
N MET A 740 -18.21 -7.10 93.16
CA MET A 740 -19.59 -6.63 93.12
C MET A 740 -19.83 -5.72 94.33
N GLY A 741 -19.32 -4.47 94.26
CA GLY A 741 -19.70 -3.43 95.25
C GLY A 741 -21.07 -2.91 94.82
N SER A 742 -22.07 -3.43 95.51
CA SER A 742 -23.40 -2.88 95.51
C SER A 742 -23.38 -1.44 96.06
N THR A 743 -23.59 -0.46 95.26
CA THR A 743 -24.05 0.86 95.67
C THR A 743 -25.32 1.21 94.91
N PHE A 744 -26.42 0.64 95.40
CA PHE A 744 -27.73 1.25 95.22
C PHE A 744 -27.78 2.49 96.16
N LYS A 745 -27.65 3.71 95.61
CA LYS A 745 -27.99 4.94 96.32
C LYS A 745 -29.41 5.33 95.92
N LYS A 746 -30.29 5.12 96.92
CA LYS A 746 -31.69 5.56 97.01
C LYS A 746 -31.72 7.08 96.94
N GLN A 747 -32.46 7.69 96.00
CA GLN A 747 -32.76 9.09 96.02
C GLN A 747 -33.77 9.43 97.11
N GLY A 748 -33.36 10.26 98.06
CA GLY A 748 -34.22 10.87 99.04
C GLY A 748 -33.76 12.31 99.27
N SER A 749 -34.70 13.24 99.09
CA SER A 749 -34.59 14.66 99.25
C SER A 749 -34.24 15.13 100.69
N SER A 750 -33.45 16.14 100.87
CA SER A 750 -33.78 17.46 101.40
C SER A 750 -32.53 18.21 101.87
N ALA A 751 -32.47 19.43 101.51
CA ALA A 751 -32.11 20.71 102.13
C ALA A 751 -30.91 20.74 103.09
N GLY A 752 -30.05 21.71 102.94
CA GLY A 752 -29.41 22.50 103.96
C GLY A 752 -27.93 22.73 103.86
N ALA A 753 -27.61 23.95 103.43
CA ALA A 753 -26.64 24.96 103.87
C ALA A 753 -25.14 24.61 104.11
N SER A 754 -24.39 25.43 103.48
CA SER A 754 -23.20 26.21 103.87
C SER A 754 -21.86 25.51 104.17
N SER A 755 -20.89 25.87 103.51
CA SER A 755 -19.78 26.81 103.65
C SER A 755 -18.49 26.23 103.09
N MET A 756 -17.99 26.93 102.20
CA MET A 756 -16.68 27.58 102.12
C MET A 756 -15.47 26.79 102.57
N THR A 757 -14.57 26.44 101.72
CA THR A 757 -13.24 27.02 101.64
C THR A 757 -12.47 26.64 100.41
N LYS A 758 -11.77 27.67 99.94
CA LYS A 758 -10.79 27.75 98.87
C LYS A 758 -9.60 26.79 99.07
N TYR A 759 -8.98 26.37 98.03
CA TYR A 759 -7.59 26.69 97.58
C TYR A 759 -7.36 25.95 96.27
N THR A 760 -7.08 26.80 95.20
CA THR A 760 -5.96 26.98 94.22
C THR A 760 -5.30 25.69 93.74
N GLY A 761 -5.34 25.45 92.52
CA GLY A 761 -4.50 26.05 91.53
C GLY A 761 -3.66 25.03 90.71
N CYS A 762 -3.64 25.18 89.60
CA CYS A 762 -2.67 24.98 88.46
C CYS A 762 -3.26 24.12 87.38
N GLU A 763 -3.65 24.83 86.33
CA GLU A 763 -3.00 25.05 85.04
C GLU A 763 -2.50 23.79 84.38
N SER A 764 -3.14 23.56 83.29
CA SER A 764 -2.78 23.65 81.88
C SER A 764 -1.92 22.52 81.31
N ALA A 765 -2.39 21.90 80.32
CA ALA A 765 -1.90 22.04 78.97
C ALA A 765 -2.68 21.08 78.07
N SER A 766 -3.51 21.65 77.30
CA SER A 766 -3.96 21.08 76.07
C SER A 766 -2.80 21.01 75.09
N GLU A 767 -2.39 19.89 74.64
CA GLU A 767 -1.66 19.78 73.38
C GLU A 767 -2.42 18.95 72.38
N ASN A 768 -3.04 19.66 71.52
CA ASN A 768 -3.46 19.18 70.18
C ASN A 768 -2.22 18.85 69.34
N VAL A 769 -1.98 17.59 69.07
CA VAL A 769 -1.11 17.18 67.92
C VAL A 769 -1.98 16.64 66.82
N PRO A 770 -1.89 17.22 65.63
CA PRO A 770 -2.74 16.82 64.53
C PRO A 770 -2.30 15.49 63.93
N LEU A 771 -3.23 14.60 63.77
CA LEU A 771 -3.14 13.25 63.19
C LEU A 771 -2.90 13.28 61.66
N GLN A 772 -2.22 14.32 61.15
CA GLN A 772 -2.06 14.51 59.69
C GLN A 772 -0.68 14.13 59.17
N SER A 773 0.31 13.86 59.99
CA SER A 773 1.69 13.58 59.60
C SER A 773 2.01 12.10 59.37
N ALA A 774 1.19 11.19 59.89
CA ALA A 774 1.44 9.74 59.74
C ALA A 774 0.88 9.11 58.44
N LEU A 775 -0.06 9.77 57.77
CA LEU A 775 -0.62 9.26 56.50
C LEU A 775 0.14 9.71 55.24
N THR A 776 0.97 10.78 55.35
CA THR A 776 1.72 11.29 54.20
C THR A 776 3.05 10.58 53.99
N ALA A 777 3.55 9.84 54.98
CA ALA A 777 4.80 9.07 54.86
C ALA A 777 4.63 7.70 54.18
N ALA A 778 3.44 7.12 54.24
CA ALA A 778 3.16 5.80 53.64
C ALA A 778 2.78 5.86 52.13
N VAL A 779 2.44 7.07 51.61
CA VAL A 779 2.05 7.26 50.19
C VAL A 779 3.21 7.74 49.32
N ARG A 780 4.33 8.19 49.96
CA ARG A 780 5.48 8.75 49.20
C ARG A 780 6.51 7.72 48.70
N THR A 781 6.37 6.44 49.07
CA THR A 781 7.35 5.40 48.70
C THR A 781 6.95 4.52 47.51
N SER A 782 5.88 4.83 46.77
CA SER A 782 5.44 3.97 45.64
C SER A 782 5.13 4.65 44.30
N VAL A 783 5.53 5.93 44.12
CA VAL A 783 5.42 6.56 42.81
C VAL A 783 6.70 7.30 42.52
N GLY A 784 7.69 6.58 41.97
CA GLY A 784 8.82 7.13 41.24
C GLY A 784 8.35 7.47 39.85
N VAL A 785 7.88 8.67 39.61
CA VAL A 785 7.68 9.23 38.28
C VAL A 785 8.99 9.88 37.86
N THR A 786 9.66 9.32 36.88
CA THR A 786 10.74 9.97 36.14
C THR A 786 10.13 11.14 35.35
N GLU A 787 10.34 12.34 35.82
CA GLU A 787 10.15 13.56 35.02
C GLU A 787 11.26 13.64 33.96
N ILE A 788 10.87 13.55 32.69
CA ILE A 788 11.69 13.99 31.57
C ILE A 788 11.38 15.47 31.40
N SER A 789 12.35 16.30 31.75
CA SER A 789 12.34 17.75 31.55
C SER A 789 12.34 18.07 30.05
N LEU A 790 11.27 18.67 29.55
CA LEU A 790 11.22 19.39 28.29
C LEU A 790 11.60 20.84 28.55
N THR A 791 12.82 21.22 28.17
CA THR A 791 13.25 22.61 28.06
C THR A 791 12.57 23.25 26.86
N SER A 792 11.69 24.18 27.11
CA SER A 792 11.19 25.16 26.14
C SER A 792 12.26 26.20 25.84
N SER A 793 12.72 26.30 24.60
CA SER A 793 13.41 27.50 24.09
C SER A 793 12.45 28.24 23.16
N THR A 794 11.97 29.35 23.66
CA THR A 794 11.38 30.46 22.91
C THR A 794 12.41 31.15 22.06
N THR A 795 12.19 31.26 20.74
CA THR A 795 12.62 32.41 19.96
C THR A 795 11.61 32.71 18.86
N SER A 796 11.32 33.97 18.82
CA SER A 796 10.32 34.75 18.13
C SER A 796 10.54 34.96 16.64
N LYS A 797 9.40 35.27 15.95
CA LYS A 797 9.19 36.14 14.77
C LYS A 797 9.70 35.62 13.43
N THR A 798 8.99 35.69 12.35
CA THR A 798 8.18 36.77 11.73
C THR A 798 7.41 36.21 10.52
N ASN A 799 6.20 36.71 10.32
CA ASN A 799 5.44 37.06 9.11
C ASN A 799 5.68 36.37 7.75
N ASN A 800 4.64 35.87 7.13
CA ASN A 800 3.81 36.38 6.03
C ASN A 800 3.05 35.21 5.40
N GLU A 801 1.70 35.26 5.45
CA GLU A 801 0.75 35.63 4.38
C GLU A 801 1.03 35.08 2.98
N GLN A 802 0.09 34.33 2.52
CA GLN A 802 -0.80 34.39 1.33
C GLN A 802 -1.02 32.98 0.76
N VAL A 803 -2.26 32.46 0.84
CA VAL A 803 -3.40 32.63 -0.06
C VAL A 803 -3.31 31.81 -1.37
N ALA A 804 -4.42 31.13 -1.60
CA ALA A 804 -5.05 30.64 -2.85
C ALA A 804 -4.76 29.17 -3.20
N GLN A 805 -5.79 28.35 -3.05
CA GLN A 805 -6.81 27.97 -4.04
C GLN A 805 -6.25 27.57 -5.42
N LEU A 806 -6.20 26.31 -5.68
CA LEU A 806 -7.02 25.62 -6.67
C LEU A 806 -6.84 24.12 -6.50
#